data_dd2121854027b6d7d5e25b6dbf035f76
#
_entry.id   dd2121854027b6d7d5e25b6dbf035f76
#
_cell.length_a   1.000
_cell.length_b   1.000
_cell.length_c   1.000
_cell.angle_alpha   90.00
_cell.angle_beta   90.00
_cell.angle_gamma   90.00
#
_symmetry.space_group_name_H-M   'P 1'
#
loop_
_entity.id
_entity.type
_entity.pdbx_description
1 polymer ?
#
loop_
_entity_poly.entity_id
_entity_poly.type
_entity_poly.pdbx_seq_one_letter_code
_entity_poly.pdbx_strand_id
1 'polypeptide(L)'
;MQSIVLFSKNNKFQLSNAKRTVKAYEAVKNVKPVYGNYRVIEKITEFGLTDIILFVMVVQIALILVSQEIKKGMLDLLKSCRNGRLNLIVNKMVALSITSAIAIIIVYGIKFVQLYIKYGLSGMNVPIQSVRGFYEFALPMQIWQYMIIYFMVKWIAVCIIGIVVIGIISLVKNETVTYGIILISTAVSLLITNSIEWNMSTAVFKMLSPVTLLNTKSFMAKYININILQHPFELFKWTLIIMAVYLSASIVFAMYSFTTKRVIKFPHLRIAKGQKNIGIKSKGILSYEKKKIFAVNKVAFFVIILVVIQGYFLSNDNTKMDYHDKCYANYISKVYGVPDKKSQEYLDTEQKRYDEIQVGYDELTEKYINGEVDNQVYVMASQEYNAQMMPYDDFQKVQEKNDYLKELKEKQNIEGCFTNDLVFGYIFGDVTIYDKDISFLILFIIAVFCVVPIFTYDRQKEMQKLLDTTYYGRSKLIRNKYLNAILISVVLWCIETIPWLVILLKAYKPNGLMAPAQSLSQLQHFPLHISILAALILIYLCKCMGIILLGLLVVGISDFSPDYIKNVVISMGIIVMPVVLYMLGVEFMNKIMFIPVVNMSDYFTKATVVEWINLAIIIVAVFIMNFKNLKNYTKRKIL
;
A
#
# COMPACT_ATOMS: atom_id res chain seq x y z
N MET A 1 -10.28 -13.67 39.80
CA MET A 1 -8.93 -13.47 39.27
C MET A 1 -7.80 -13.49 40.31
N GLN A 2 -8.05 -13.19 41.60
CA GLN A 2 -7.01 -13.27 42.63
C GLN A 2 -6.63 -14.70 43.05
N SER A 3 -7.41 -15.70 42.67
CA SER A 3 -7.22 -17.12 43.03
C SER A 3 -6.56 -17.98 41.95
N ILE A 4 -6.17 -17.42 40.80
CA ILE A 4 -5.52 -18.19 39.75
C ILE A 4 -4.02 -18.22 39.97
N VAL A 5 -3.48 -19.41 40.22
CA VAL A 5 -2.06 -19.72 40.52
C VAL A 5 -1.08 -19.26 39.41
N LEU A 6 -1.56 -18.81 38.25
CA LEU A 6 -0.77 -18.27 37.14
C LEU A 6 -0.08 -16.93 37.45
N PHE A 7 -0.49 -16.21 38.49
CA PHE A 7 0.18 -14.99 38.92
C PHE A 7 1.24 -15.31 39.98
N SER A 8 2.35 -15.88 39.56
CA SER A 8 3.47 -16.14 40.49
C SER A 8 3.92 -14.84 41.14
N LYS A 9 4.32 -14.91 42.42
CA LYS A 9 4.83 -13.77 43.23
C LYS A 9 5.95 -12.95 42.54
N ASN A 10 6.59 -13.52 41.52
CA ASN A 10 7.71 -12.90 40.78
C ASN A 10 7.29 -11.93 39.66
N ASN A 11 6.01 -11.85 39.27
CA ASN A 11 5.59 -10.99 38.16
C ASN A 11 4.76 -9.79 38.66
N LYS A 12 5.45 -8.84 39.29
CA LYS A 12 4.85 -7.63 39.88
C LYS A 12 4.01 -6.82 38.90
N PHE A 13 4.41 -6.78 37.62
CA PHE A 13 3.66 -6.09 36.57
C PHE A 13 2.29 -6.73 36.33
N GLN A 14 2.21 -8.05 36.17
CA GLN A 14 0.94 -8.72 35.83
C GLN A 14 -0.11 -8.51 36.92
N LEU A 15 0.26 -8.65 38.19
CA LEU A 15 -0.65 -8.44 39.30
C LEU A 15 -1.13 -6.98 39.40
N SER A 16 -0.22 -6.02 39.25
CA SER A 16 -0.53 -4.59 39.28
C SER A 16 -1.37 -4.18 38.08
N ASN A 17 -1.09 -4.74 36.91
CA ASN A 17 -1.88 -4.54 35.70
C ASN A 17 -3.32 -5.05 35.86
N ALA A 18 -3.50 -6.27 36.36
CA ALA A 18 -4.83 -6.85 36.61
C ALA A 18 -5.66 -5.98 37.57
N LYS A 19 -5.07 -5.52 38.68
CA LYS A 19 -5.76 -4.64 39.64
C LYS A 19 -6.17 -3.31 39.01
N ARG A 20 -5.31 -2.66 38.21
CA ARG A 20 -5.62 -1.40 37.51
C ARG A 20 -6.70 -1.60 36.45
N THR A 21 -6.63 -2.69 35.70
CA THR A 21 -7.61 -3.02 34.67
C THR A 21 -9.00 -3.23 35.27
N VAL A 22 -9.12 -3.99 36.37
CA VAL A 22 -10.39 -4.17 37.09
C VAL A 22 -10.96 -2.82 37.54
N LYS A 23 -10.14 -1.98 38.19
CA LYS A 23 -10.56 -0.63 38.61
C LYS A 23 -11.02 0.26 37.45
N ALA A 24 -10.36 0.18 36.30
CA ALA A 24 -10.76 0.96 35.11
C ALA A 24 -12.13 0.53 34.58
N TYR A 25 -12.40 -0.78 34.56
CA TYR A 25 -13.68 -1.29 34.09
C TYR A 25 -14.83 -1.14 35.08
N GLU A 26 -14.58 -0.86 36.36
CA GLU A 26 -15.64 -0.51 37.32
C GLU A 26 -16.47 0.70 36.83
N ALA A 27 -15.85 1.67 36.15
CA ALA A 27 -16.53 2.86 35.61
C ALA A 27 -17.57 2.53 34.53
N VAL A 28 -17.43 1.42 33.84
CA VAL A 28 -18.33 0.99 32.74
C VAL A 28 -19.19 -0.22 33.09
N LYS A 29 -19.13 -0.69 34.35
CA LYS A 29 -19.89 -1.86 34.82
C LYS A 29 -21.37 -1.77 34.54
N ASN A 30 -21.97 -0.59 34.64
CA ASN A 30 -23.40 -0.34 34.48
C ASN A 30 -23.77 0.14 33.06
N VAL A 31 -22.80 0.26 32.13
CA VAL A 31 -23.07 0.67 30.76
C VAL A 31 -23.71 -0.48 30.01
N LYS A 32 -24.91 -0.25 29.45
CA LYS A 32 -25.63 -1.22 28.64
C LYS A 32 -25.38 -0.91 27.16
N PRO A 33 -24.65 -1.77 26.42
CA PRO A 33 -24.51 -1.63 24.98
C PRO A 33 -25.89 -1.72 24.29
N VAL A 34 -26.10 -0.89 23.28
CA VAL A 34 -27.33 -0.84 22.49
C VAL A 34 -27.04 -1.49 21.13
N TYR A 35 -27.90 -2.41 20.73
CA TYR A 35 -27.77 -3.04 19.41
C TYR A 35 -28.19 -2.06 18.31
N GLY A 36 -27.38 -1.97 17.25
CA GLY A 36 -27.66 -1.08 16.14
C GLY A 36 -26.55 -1.14 15.06
N ASN A 37 -26.76 -0.45 13.96
CA ASN A 37 -25.76 -0.35 12.90
C ASN A 37 -24.79 0.80 13.17
N TYR A 38 -23.60 0.48 13.63
CA TYR A 38 -22.52 1.43 13.94
C TYR A 38 -21.28 1.22 13.06
N ARG A 39 -21.40 0.48 11.95
CA ARG A 39 -20.28 0.20 11.02
C ARG A 39 -19.62 1.47 10.51
N VAL A 40 -20.35 2.58 10.38
CA VAL A 40 -19.80 3.89 10.00
C VAL A 40 -18.71 4.32 10.99
N ILE A 41 -18.98 4.21 12.29
CA ILE A 41 -18.04 4.63 13.35
C ILE A 41 -16.82 3.70 13.39
N GLU A 42 -17.03 2.41 13.25
CA GLU A 42 -15.96 1.41 13.17
C GLU A 42 -15.00 1.75 12.00
N LYS A 43 -15.57 1.94 10.80
CA LYS A 43 -14.80 2.15 9.56
C LYS A 43 -14.17 3.54 9.46
N ILE A 44 -14.79 4.58 9.98
CA ILE A 44 -14.23 5.93 9.95
C ILE A 44 -13.00 6.05 10.86
N THR A 45 -12.97 5.29 11.96
CA THR A 45 -11.85 5.29 12.91
C THR A 45 -10.72 4.34 12.52
N GLU A 46 -10.93 3.42 11.59
CA GLU A 46 -9.87 2.54 11.08
C GLU A 46 -8.79 3.34 10.35
N PHE A 47 -7.53 3.04 10.73
CA PHE A 47 -6.37 3.56 10.02
C PHE A 47 -6.34 3.00 8.59
N GLY A 48 -6.15 3.87 7.63
CA GLY A 48 -6.16 3.45 6.24
C GLY A 48 -5.78 4.58 5.28
N LEU A 49 -6.24 4.46 4.04
CA LEU A 49 -5.93 5.40 2.96
C LEU A 49 -6.24 6.87 3.32
N THR A 50 -7.31 7.11 4.08
CA THR A 50 -7.72 8.46 4.53
C THR A 50 -6.62 9.12 5.37
N ASP A 51 -5.96 8.36 6.25
CA ASP A 51 -4.86 8.85 7.08
C ASP A 51 -3.62 9.15 6.25
N ILE A 52 -3.34 8.30 5.25
CA ILE A 52 -2.23 8.49 4.31
C ILE A 52 -2.45 9.77 3.49
N ILE A 53 -3.65 9.97 2.94
CA ILE A 53 -4.01 11.19 2.20
C ILE A 53 -3.85 12.42 3.09
N LEU A 54 -4.35 12.38 4.32
CA LEU A 54 -4.22 13.47 5.29
C LEU A 54 -2.75 13.77 5.59
N PHE A 55 -1.93 12.75 5.81
CA PHE A 55 -0.48 12.90 6.03
C PHE A 55 0.20 13.59 4.85
N VAL A 56 -0.06 13.13 3.63
CA VAL A 56 0.52 13.73 2.41
C VAL A 56 0.08 15.17 2.24
N MET A 57 -1.22 15.48 2.46
CA MET A 57 -1.74 16.84 2.37
C MET A 57 -1.05 17.78 3.37
N VAL A 58 -0.88 17.36 4.62
CA VAL A 58 -0.26 18.19 5.66
C VAL A 58 1.22 18.42 5.40
N VAL A 59 1.95 17.39 4.94
CA VAL A 59 3.35 17.53 4.51
C VAL A 59 3.45 18.55 3.38
N GLN A 60 2.57 18.50 2.38
CA GLN A 60 2.54 19.45 1.27
C GLN A 60 2.24 20.88 1.74
N ILE A 61 1.23 21.07 2.58
CA ILE A 61 0.89 22.37 3.14
C ILE A 61 2.09 22.96 3.91
N ALA A 62 2.72 22.17 4.78
CA ALA A 62 3.88 22.59 5.56
C ALA A 62 5.06 23.01 4.67
N LEU A 63 5.32 22.25 3.60
CA LEU A 63 6.38 22.57 2.63
C LEU A 63 6.06 23.85 1.86
N ILE A 64 4.85 24.03 1.36
CA ILE A 64 4.44 25.21 0.58
C ILE A 64 4.59 26.49 1.40
N LEU A 65 4.24 26.47 2.70
CA LEU A 65 4.32 27.62 3.59
C LEU A 65 5.73 28.22 3.74
N VAL A 66 6.78 27.42 3.51
CA VAL A 66 8.17 27.87 3.68
C VAL A 66 8.95 27.85 2.37
N SER A 67 8.73 26.84 1.54
CA SER A 67 9.54 26.62 0.35
C SER A 67 9.40 27.67 -0.74
N GLN A 68 8.21 28.28 -0.86
CA GLN A 68 7.99 29.36 -1.85
C GLN A 68 8.88 30.59 -1.59
N GLU A 69 9.05 30.95 -0.33
CA GLU A 69 9.93 32.05 0.06
C GLU A 69 11.40 31.72 -0.16
N ILE A 70 11.79 30.45 0.09
CA ILE A 70 13.15 29.97 -0.18
C ILE A 70 13.45 30.02 -1.69
N LYS A 71 12.53 29.53 -2.53
CA LYS A 71 12.69 29.50 -3.99
C LYS A 71 12.79 30.89 -4.61
N LYS A 72 12.02 31.85 -4.10
CA LYS A 72 12.02 33.23 -4.57
C LYS A 72 13.15 34.07 -3.98
N GLY A 73 14.01 33.51 -3.10
CA GLY A 73 15.07 34.24 -2.41
C GLY A 73 14.56 35.30 -1.42
N MET A 74 13.26 35.31 -1.12
CA MET A 74 12.61 36.33 -0.28
C MET A 74 12.83 36.05 1.22
N LEU A 75 13.19 34.82 1.61
CA LEU A 75 13.27 34.43 3.03
C LEU A 75 14.26 35.29 3.82
N ASP A 76 15.43 35.59 3.25
CA ASP A 76 16.46 36.38 3.94
C ASP A 76 16.04 37.85 4.05
N LEU A 77 15.33 38.37 3.05
CA LEU A 77 14.75 39.73 3.06
C LEU A 77 13.63 39.85 4.11
N LEU A 78 12.73 38.85 4.21
CA LEU A 78 11.70 38.80 5.24
C LEU A 78 12.30 38.71 6.64
N LYS A 79 13.37 37.92 6.84
CA LYS A 79 14.07 37.82 8.13
C LYS A 79 14.79 39.07 8.57
N SER A 80 15.07 40.03 7.68
CA SER A 80 15.66 41.35 8.00
C SER A 80 14.65 42.33 8.57
N CYS A 81 13.36 42.13 8.33
CA CYS A 81 12.28 42.95 8.90
C CYS A 81 12.12 42.73 10.42
N ARG A 82 11.65 43.76 11.14
CA ARG A 82 11.43 43.74 12.61
C ARG A 82 10.60 42.55 13.09
N ASN A 83 9.54 42.16 12.35
CA ASN A 83 8.62 41.07 12.66
C ASN A 83 8.88 39.80 11.81
N GLY A 84 9.95 39.76 11.02
CA GLY A 84 10.20 38.73 10.03
C GLY A 84 10.84 37.42 10.58
N ARG A 85 11.06 37.32 11.87
CA ARG A 85 11.69 36.15 12.50
C ARG A 85 10.67 35.32 13.28
N LEU A 86 10.50 35.61 14.58
CA LEU A 86 9.61 34.82 15.45
C LEU A 86 8.14 34.97 15.06
N ASN A 87 7.67 36.20 14.83
CA ASN A 87 6.26 36.42 14.49
C ASN A 87 5.89 35.73 13.15
N LEU A 88 6.80 35.75 12.18
CA LEU A 88 6.55 35.11 10.89
C LEU A 88 6.38 33.59 11.02
N ILE A 89 7.28 32.92 11.78
CA ILE A 89 7.17 31.47 11.94
C ILE A 89 5.95 31.07 12.78
N VAL A 90 5.59 31.85 13.81
CA VAL A 90 4.36 31.63 14.60
C VAL A 90 3.13 31.73 13.68
N ASN A 91 3.04 32.77 12.85
CA ASN A 91 1.93 32.91 11.90
C ASN A 91 1.85 31.73 10.91
N LYS A 92 2.99 31.20 10.46
CA LYS A 92 3.04 30.01 9.60
C LYS A 92 2.55 28.75 10.33
N MET A 93 2.91 28.56 11.60
CA MET A 93 2.41 27.45 12.41
C MET A 93 0.90 27.57 12.66
N VAL A 94 0.39 28.77 12.92
CA VAL A 94 -1.06 29.02 13.06
C VAL A 94 -1.78 28.74 11.73
N ALA A 95 -1.26 29.22 10.61
CA ALA A 95 -1.81 28.94 9.28
C ALA A 95 -1.84 27.43 8.99
N LEU A 96 -0.76 26.71 9.33
CA LEU A 96 -0.71 25.24 9.22
C LEU A 96 -1.80 24.58 10.09
N SER A 97 -1.98 25.03 11.32
CA SER A 97 -2.97 24.48 12.26
C SER A 97 -4.39 24.65 11.74
N ILE A 98 -4.73 25.82 11.22
CA ILE A 98 -6.06 26.09 10.64
C ILE A 98 -6.27 25.26 9.36
N THR A 99 -5.30 25.25 8.45
CA THR A 99 -5.41 24.52 7.18
C THR A 99 -5.46 23.01 7.39
N SER A 100 -4.76 22.48 8.40
CA SER A 100 -4.83 21.06 8.77
C SER A 100 -6.18 20.68 9.39
N ALA A 101 -6.82 21.55 10.17
CA ALA A 101 -8.18 21.34 10.65
C ALA A 101 -9.19 21.26 9.49
N ILE A 102 -9.08 22.20 8.53
CA ILE A 102 -9.91 22.18 7.32
C ILE A 102 -9.67 20.89 6.50
N ALA A 103 -8.42 20.46 6.37
CA ALA A 103 -8.09 19.22 5.67
C ALA A 103 -8.73 17.98 6.33
N ILE A 104 -8.73 17.90 7.67
CA ILE A 104 -9.41 16.83 8.40
C ILE A 104 -10.92 16.85 8.11
N ILE A 105 -11.55 18.01 8.20
CA ILE A 105 -12.99 18.15 7.96
C ILE A 105 -13.35 17.68 6.55
N ILE A 106 -12.59 18.08 5.54
CA ILE A 106 -12.84 17.70 4.14
C ILE A 106 -12.64 16.19 3.97
N VAL A 107 -11.48 15.66 4.33
CA VAL A 107 -11.09 14.27 4.05
C VAL A 107 -11.98 13.29 4.82
N TYR A 108 -12.18 13.52 6.12
CA TYR A 108 -13.03 12.66 6.94
C TYR A 108 -14.52 12.94 6.73
N GLY A 109 -14.90 14.17 6.35
CA GLY A 109 -16.28 14.50 5.97
C GLY A 109 -16.72 13.70 4.72
N ILE A 110 -15.89 13.66 3.69
CA ILE A 110 -16.15 12.84 2.49
C ILE A 110 -16.27 11.36 2.86
N LYS A 111 -15.33 10.83 3.66
CA LYS A 111 -15.38 9.44 4.13
C LYS A 111 -16.65 9.16 4.94
N PHE A 112 -17.04 10.09 5.81
CA PHE A 112 -18.26 9.94 6.62
C PHE A 112 -19.51 9.86 5.74
N VAL A 113 -19.67 10.79 4.80
CA VAL A 113 -20.82 10.81 3.87
C VAL A 113 -20.89 9.51 3.05
N GLN A 114 -19.76 9.06 2.50
CA GLN A 114 -19.68 7.80 1.76
C GLN A 114 -20.11 6.60 2.61
N LEU A 115 -19.56 6.47 3.83
CA LEU A 115 -19.90 5.36 4.74
C LEU A 115 -21.35 5.44 5.22
N TYR A 116 -21.86 6.66 5.43
CA TYR A 116 -23.26 6.88 5.84
C TYR A 116 -24.24 6.42 4.75
N ILE A 117 -23.96 6.77 3.49
CA ILE A 117 -24.78 6.33 2.34
C ILE A 117 -24.72 4.81 2.20
N LYS A 118 -23.55 4.18 2.40
CA LYS A 118 -23.37 2.73 2.22
C LYS A 118 -23.98 1.89 3.33
N TYR A 119 -23.85 2.33 4.58
CA TYR A 119 -24.20 1.51 5.75
C TYR A 119 -25.35 2.06 6.58
N GLY A 120 -25.65 3.35 6.50
CA GLY A 120 -26.55 4.02 7.45
C GLY A 120 -25.96 4.12 8.86
N LEU A 121 -26.62 4.82 9.77
CA LEU A 121 -26.19 4.99 11.16
C LEU A 121 -27.40 5.03 12.09
N SER A 122 -27.46 4.17 13.10
CA SER A 122 -28.58 4.07 14.04
C SER A 122 -28.66 5.21 15.07
N GLY A 123 -27.64 6.07 15.16
CA GLY A 123 -27.60 7.22 16.09
C GLY A 123 -26.25 7.37 16.76
N MET A 124 -26.02 8.54 17.37
CA MET A 124 -24.74 8.85 18.05
C MET A 124 -24.88 9.02 19.58
N ASN A 125 -26.12 9.00 20.11
CA ASN A 125 -26.42 9.19 21.54
C ASN A 125 -26.43 7.88 22.33
N VAL A 126 -25.60 6.93 21.93
CA VAL A 126 -25.44 5.63 22.58
C VAL A 126 -24.00 5.45 23.07
N PRO A 127 -23.77 4.58 24.08
CA PRO A 127 -22.40 4.32 24.55
C PRO A 127 -21.50 3.83 23.46
N ILE A 128 -20.24 4.29 23.44
CA ILE A 128 -19.23 3.87 22.44
C ILE A 128 -18.98 2.35 22.48
N GLN A 129 -19.19 1.71 23.63
CA GLN A 129 -19.10 0.25 23.81
C GLN A 129 -20.12 -0.53 22.95
N SER A 130 -21.11 0.14 22.37
CA SER A 130 -22.05 -0.47 21.41
C SER A 130 -21.41 -0.70 20.03
N VAL A 131 -20.27 -0.06 19.72
CA VAL A 131 -19.56 -0.15 18.45
C VAL A 131 -18.58 -1.31 18.48
N ARG A 132 -18.55 -2.12 17.42
CA ARG A 132 -17.60 -3.22 17.27
C ARG A 132 -16.16 -2.68 17.32
N GLY A 133 -15.30 -3.33 18.12
CA GLY A 133 -13.91 -2.93 18.34
C GLY A 133 -13.70 -1.90 19.45
N PHE A 134 -14.77 -1.44 20.14
CA PHE A 134 -14.70 -0.52 21.28
C PHE A 134 -15.28 -1.11 22.58
N TYR A 135 -15.59 -2.41 22.60
CA TYR A 135 -16.11 -3.08 23.81
C TYR A 135 -15.17 -2.97 25.01
N GLU A 136 -13.87 -2.91 24.76
CA GLU A 136 -12.83 -2.81 25.79
C GLU A 136 -12.45 -1.35 26.13
N PHE A 137 -13.26 -0.38 25.71
CA PHE A 137 -13.05 1.02 26.09
C PHE A 137 -13.58 1.29 27.50
N ALA A 138 -12.71 1.77 28.40
CA ALA A 138 -12.99 1.82 29.85
C ALA A 138 -13.66 3.12 30.32
N LEU A 139 -13.99 4.07 29.44
CA LEU A 139 -14.65 5.31 29.84
C LEU A 139 -16.12 5.30 29.39
N PRO A 140 -17.07 5.72 30.27
CA PRO A 140 -18.50 5.80 29.92
C PRO A 140 -18.75 7.05 29.08
N MET A 141 -18.63 6.93 27.76
CA MET A 141 -18.85 8.02 26.78
C MET A 141 -19.86 7.62 25.74
N GLN A 142 -20.60 8.61 25.22
CA GLN A 142 -21.41 8.45 24.01
C GLN A 142 -20.54 8.52 22.75
N ILE A 143 -21.02 7.97 21.64
CA ILE A 143 -20.29 7.93 20.36
C ILE A 143 -19.88 9.35 19.93
N TRP A 144 -20.77 10.35 19.98
CA TRP A 144 -20.44 11.71 19.56
C TRP A 144 -19.34 12.35 20.41
N GLN A 145 -19.34 12.11 21.74
CA GLN A 145 -18.30 12.63 22.64
C GLN A 145 -16.93 12.01 22.29
N TYR A 146 -16.93 10.68 22.06
CA TYR A 146 -15.73 9.98 21.64
C TYR A 146 -15.20 10.51 20.31
N MET A 147 -16.05 10.76 19.32
CA MET A 147 -15.68 11.25 18.01
C MET A 147 -15.05 12.66 18.08
N ILE A 148 -15.57 13.54 18.92
CA ILE A 148 -14.96 14.86 19.14
C ILE A 148 -13.53 14.70 19.68
N ILE A 149 -13.34 13.91 20.73
CA ILE A 149 -12.01 13.68 21.31
C ILE A 149 -11.08 13.01 20.29
N TYR A 150 -11.57 12.03 19.53
CA TYR A 150 -10.84 11.35 18.48
C TYR A 150 -10.29 12.34 17.43
N PHE A 151 -11.12 13.23 16.91
CA PHE A 151 -10.70 14.22 15.92
C PHE A 151 -9.80 15.31 16.50
N MET A 152 -10.00 15.70 17.74
CA MET A 152 -9.09 16.63 18.43
C MET A 152 -7.68 16.05 18.59
N VAL A 153 -7.59 14.79 19.05
CA VAL A 153 -6.30 14.08 19.18
C VAL A 153 -5.64 13.93 17.80
N LYS A 154 -6.40 13.55 16.78
CA LYS A 154 -5.90 13.44 15.41
C LYS A 154 -5.38 14.77 14.86
N TRP A 155 -6.09 15.87 15.13
CA TRP A 155 -5.65 17.20 14.74
C TRP A 155 -4.33 17.60 15.38
N ILE A 156 -4.14 17.33 16.67
CA ILE A 156 -2.87 17.56 17.37
C ILE A 156 -1.75 16.73 16.74
N ALA A 157 -1.98 15.45 16.44
CA ALA A 157 -0.99 14.57 15.79
C ALA A 157 -0.54 15.14 14.43
N VAL A 158 -1.49 15.58 13.63
CA VAL A 158 -1.25 16.18 12.31
C VAL A 158 -0.49 17.50 12.42
N CYS A 159 -0.83 18.34 13.39
CA CYS A 159 -0.09 19.59 13.67
C CYS A 159 1.36 19.33 14.06
N ILE A 160 1.63 18.34 14.93
CA ILE A 160 2.99 17.94 15.31
C ILE A 160 3.81 17.61 14.06
N ILE A 161 3.27 16.74 13.19
CA ILE A 161 3.95 16.31 11.95
C ILE A 161 4.24 17.52 11.05
N GLY A 162 3.25 18.36 10.81
CA GLY A 162 3.42 19.53 9.94
C GLY A 162 4.43 20.55 10.49
N ILE A 163 4.44 20.80 11.80
CA ILE A 163 5.40 21.71 12.45
C ILE A 163 6.82 21.16 12.36
N VAL A 164 7.00 19.83 12.54
CA VAL A 164 8.31 19.18 12.37
C VAL A 164 8.79 19.35 10.92
N VAL A 165 7.92 19.19 9.92
CA VAL A 165 8.25 19.41 8.51
C VAL A 165 8.67 20.87 8.26
N ILE A 166 7.97 21.85 8.82
CA ILE A 166 8.39 23.27 8.77
C ILE A 166 9.79 23.45 9.35
N GLY A 167 10.10 22.82 10.47
CA GLY A 167 11.42 22.86 11.07
C GLY A 167 12.51 22.28 10.17
N ILE A 168 12.25 21.11 9.59
CA ILE A 168 13.20 20.43 8.70
C ILE A 168 13.48 21.27 7.45
N ILE A 169 12.45 21.76 6.73
CA ILE A 169 12.64 22.56 5.52
C ILE A 169 13.36 23.89 5.79
N SER A 170 13.14 24.46 6.98
CA SER A 170 13.81 25.70 7.40
C SER A 170 15.32 25.51 7.60
N LEU A 171 15.76 24.34 8.07
CA LEU A 171 17.16 23.98 8.24
C LEU A 171 17.83 23.54 6.93
N VAL A 172 17.15 22.70 6.17
CA VAL A 172 17.70 22.04 4.98
C VAL A 172 17.66 22.95 3.76
N LYS A 173 16.68 23.85 3.69
CA LYS A 173 16.39 24.78 2.56
C LYS A 173 16.32 24.06 1.19
N ASN A 174 16.04 22.76 1.17
CA ASN A 174 15.95 21.95 -0.05
C ASN A 174 14.78 20.97 0.06
N GLU A 175 13.74 21.17 -0.74
CA GLU A 175 12.51 20.36 -0.72
C GLU A 175 12.78 18.88 -0.91
N THR A 176 13.60 18.50 -1.89
CA THR A 176 13.83 17.09 -2.20
C THR A 176 14.53 16.34 -1.07
N VAL A 177 15.48 17.01 -0.40
CA VAL A 177 16.14 16.42 0.78
C VAL A 177 15.15 16.32 1.94
N THR A 178 14.28 17.32 2.09
CA THR A 178 13.21 17.30 3.11
C THR A 178 12.24 16.15 2.87
N TYR A 179 11.77 15.94 1.64
CA TYR A 179 10.96 14.76 1.31
C TYR A 179 11.67 13.45 1.65
N GLY A 180 12.97 13.37 1.35
CA GLY A 180 13.78 12.21 1.69
C GLY A 180 13.81 11.90 3.17
N ILE A 181 14.03 12.91 4.00
CA ILE A 181 14.05 12.76 5.46
C ILE A 181 12.68 12.30 5.95
N ILE A 182 11.58 12.92 5.45
CA ILE A 182 10.22 12.55 5.82
C ILE A 182 9.92 11.09 5.45
N LEU A 183 10.26 10.67 4.25
CA LEU A 183 10.02 9.30 3.77
C LEU A 183 10.80 8.27 4.57
N ILE A 184 12.09 8.52 4.85
CA ILE A 184 12.89 7.63 5.68
C ILE A 184 12.31 7.56 7.10
N SER A 185 11.96 8.70 7.70
CA SER A 185 11.37 8.73 9.04
C SER A 185 10.02 8.00 9.08
N THR A 186 9.21 8.12 8.04
CA THR A 186 7.91 7.42 7.92
C THR A 186 8.11 5.91 7.75
N ALA A 187 9.07 5.48 6.93
CA ALA A 187 9.40 4.07 6.76
C ALA A 187 9.88 3.42 8.07
N VAL A 188 10.81 4.08 8.78
CA VAL A 188 11.27 3.62 10.11
C VAL A 188 10.10 3.58 11.10
N SER A 189 9.24 4.58 11.09
CA SER A 189 8.04 4.66 11.93
C SER A 189 7.06 3.51 11.66
N LEU A 190 6.84 3.14 10.40
CA LEU A 190 6.02 1.99 10.00
C LEU A 190 6.61 0.67 10.50
N LEU A 191 7.92 0.48 10.35
CA LEU A 191 8.61 -0.72 10.85
C LEU A 191 8.44 -0.84 12.38
N ILE A 192 8.65 0.24 13.13
CA ILE A 192 8.47 0.26 14.60
C ILE A 192 7.02 -0.08 14.96
N THR A 193 6.04 0.53 14.27
CA THR A 193 4.61 0.35 14.56
C THR A 193 4.16 -1.09 14.34
N ASN A 194 4.66 -1.78 13.31
CA ASN A 194 4.25 -3.12 12.96
C ASN A 194 5.04 -4.22 13.70
N SER A 195 6.33 -3.96 14.02
CA SER A 195 7.17 -4.96 14.68
C SER A 195 7.04 -5.01 16.20
N ILE A 196 6.50 -3.97 16.83
CA ILE A 196 6.37 -3.87 18.29
C ILE A 196 4.92 -4.03 18.71
N GLU A 197 4.62 -5.01 19.56
CA GLU A 197 3.33 -5.17 20.20
C GLU A 197 3.22 -4.32 21.48
N TRP A 198 1.98 -3.94 21.87
CA TRP A 198 1.74 -3.12 23.06
C TRP A 198 2.05 -3.81 24.41
N ASN A 199 2.13 -5.13 24.43
CA ASN A 199 2.47 -5.94 25.60
C ASN A 199 3.99 -6.04 25.87
N MET A 200 4.83 -5.63 24.92
CA MET A 200 6.29 -5.67 25.06
C MET A 200 6.82 -4.50 25.90
N SER A 201 7.96 -4.71 26.58
CA SER A 201 8.68 -3.64 27.28
C SER A 201 9.16 -2.51 26.34
N THR A 202 9.30 -2.81 25.06
CA THR A 202 9.69 -1.88 23.99
C THR A 202 8.54 -1.03 23.46
N ALA A 203 7.31 -1.20 23.97
CA ALA A 203 6.11 -0.45 23.54
C ALA A 203 6.26 1.07 23.59
N VAL A 204 7.19 1.58 24.43
CA VAL A 204 7.53 3.01 24.49
C VAL A 204 8.00 3.53 23.12
N PHE A 205 8.81 2.77 22.38
CA PHE A 205 9.25 3.19 21.04
C PHE A 205 8.08 3.29 20.04
N LYS A 206 7.08 2.42 20.19
CA LYS A 206 5.85 2.50 19.39
C LYS A 206 5.05 3.77 19.68
N MET A 207 4.97 4.20 20.96
CA MET A 207 4.32 5.47 21.33
C MET A 207 5.04 6.69 20.75
N LEU A 208 6.36 6.61 20.56
CA LEU A 208 7.16 7.68 19.99
C LEU A 208 7.05 7.77 18.46
N SER A 209 6.48 6.78 17.81
CA SER A 209 6.37 6.71 16.35
C SER A 209 5.30 7.68 15.80
N PRO A 210 5.64 8.57 14.84
CA PRO A 210 4.66 9.47 14.22
C PRO A 210 3.48 8.76 13.53
N VAL A 211 3.70 7.57 12.97
CA VAL A 211 2.63 6.77 12.36
C VAL A 211 1.66 6.26 13.42
N THR A 212 2.16 5.86 14.60
CA THR A 212 1.30 5.46 15.72
C THR A 212 0.42 6.62 16.21
N LEU A 213 0.96 7.85 16.25
CA LEU A 213 0.17 9.04 16.62
C LEU A 213 -0.96 9.31 15.61
N LEU A 214 -0.72 9.08 14.31
CA LEU A 214 -1.76 9.16 13.29
C LEU A 214 -2.79 8.03 13.42
N ASN A 215 -2.38 6.82 13.80
CA ASN A 215 -3.29 5.71 14.07
C ASN A 215 -3.98 5.86 15.43
N THR A 216 -4.79 6.89 15.57
CA THR A 216 -5.45 7.28 16.81
C THR A 216 -6.28 6.15 17.44
N LYS A 217 -6.92 5.29 16.63
CA LYS A 217 -7.67 4.12 17.10
C LYS A 217 -6.80 3.14 17.88
N SER A 218 -5.53 2.99 17.50
CA SER A 218 -4.63 1.98 18.10
C SER A 218 -4.40 2.15 19.61
N PHE A 219 -4.51 3.38 20.12
CA PHE A 219 -4.33 3.68 21.55
C PHE A 219 -5.59 4.24 22.23
N MET A 220 -6.65 4.55 21.45
CA MET A 220 -7.92 5.05 22.01
C MET A 220 -9.05 4.03 22.03
N ALA A 221 -8.97 2.90 21.27
CA ALA A 221 -10.10 1.97 21.17
C ALA A 221 -10.22 1.04 22.36
N LYS A 222 -9.13 0.73 23.04
CA LYS A 222 -9.05 -0.26 24.11
C LYS A 222 -8.31 0.28 25.30
N TYR A 223 -8.67 -0.21 26.50
CA TYR A 223 -7.87 0.04 27.71
C TYR A 223 -6.65 -0.88 27.73
N ILE A 224 -5.48 -0.31 27.58
CA ILE A 224 -4.21 -1.03 27.57
C ILE A 224 -3.27 -0.37 28.56
N ASN A 225 -2.58 -1.17 29.37
CA ASN A 225 -1.47 -0.73 30.19
C ASN A 225 -0.15 -1.24 29.59
N ILE A 226 0.78 -0.33 29.37
CA ILE A 226 2.13 -0.65 28.93
C ILE A 226 3.05 -0.92 30.12
N ASN A 227 4.03 -1.81 29.93
CA ASN A 227 5.01 -2.13 30.95
C ASN A 227 6.21 -1.18 30.85
N ILE A 228 6.36 -0.28 31.81
CA ILE A 228 7.55 0.56 31.93
C ILE A 228 8.19 0.26 33.29
N LEU A 229 9.39 -0.30 33.27
CA LEU A 229 10.14 -0.66 34.51
C LEU A 229 9.29 -1.47 35.51
N GLN A 230 8.55 -2.47 35.03
CA GLN A 230 7.66 -3.34 35.81
C GLN A 230 6.42 -2.65 36.42
N HIS A 231 6.14 -1.40 36.05
CA HIS A 231 4.93 -0.68 36.46
C HIS A 231 3.96 -0.54 35.28
N PRO A 232 2.63 -0.73 35.50
CA PRO A 232 1.62 -0.54 34.46
C PRO A 232 1.30 0.96 34.30
N PHE A 233 1.41 1.46 33.08
CA PHE A 233 1.05 2.82 32.70
C PHE A 233 -0.07 2.79 31.66
N GLU A 234 -1.14 3.54 31.88
CA GLU A 234 -2.29 3.61 30.97
C GLU A 234 -1.88 4.24 29.63
N LEU A 235 -1.99 3.46 28.55
CA LEU A 235 -1.53 3.85 27.22
C LEU A 235 -2.13 5.18 26.75
N PHE A 236 -3.45 5.35 26.86
CA PHE A 236 -4.13 6.56 26.38
C PHE A 236 -3.62 7.84 27.08
N LYS A 237 -3.58 7.85 28.41
CA LYS A 237 -3.12 9.02 29.18
C LYS A 237 -1.69 9.38 28.88
N TRP A 238 -0.80 8.39 28.83
CA TRP A 238 0.61 8.62 28.55
C TRP A 238 0.85 9.06 27.12
N THR A 239 0.09 8.54 26.14
CA THR A 239 0.18 9.02 24.76
C THR A 239 -0.22 10.50 24.66
N LEU A 240 -1.25 10.96 25.39
CA LEU A 240 -1.61 12.38 25.41
C LEU A 240 -0.49 13.26 26.02
N ILE A 241 0.14 12.81 27.09
CA ILE A 241 1.29 13.52 27.70
C ILE A 241 2.45 13.60 26.70
N ILE A 242 2.79 12.49 26.04
CA ILE A 242 3.84 12.45 25.02
C ILE A 242 3.50 13.36 23.84
N MET A 243 2.25 13.40 23.39
CA MET A 243 1.82 14.32 22.34
C MET A 243 1.97 15.79 22.75
N ALA A 244 1.67 16.15 23.99
CA ALA A 244 1.88 17.50 24.50
C ALA A 244 3.38 17.88 24.53
N VAL A 245 4.24 16.94 24.94
CA VAL A 245 5.70 17.11 24.91
C VAL A 245 6.20 17.24 23.46
N TYR A 246 5.69 16.41 22.54
CA TYR A 246 6.06 16.49 21.13
C TYR A 246 5.61 17.78 20.46
N LEU A 247 4.40 18.26 20.79
CA LEU A 247 3.91 19.54 20.27
C LEU A 247 4.82 20.69 20.72
N SER A 248 5.14 20.77 22.01
CA SER A 248 6.03 21.80 22.54
C SER A 248 7.44 21.72 21.95
N ALA A 249 8.01 20.50 21.88
CA ALA A 249 9.32 20.27 21.29
C ALA A 249 9.34 20.64 19.79
N SER A 250 8.30 20.28 19.04
CA SER A 250 8.18 20.63 17.61
C SER A 250 8.10 22.14 17.37
N ILE A 251 7.36 22.87 18.22
CA ILE A 251 7.28 24.33 18.17
C ILE A 251 8.65 24.96 18.42
N VAL A 252 9.35 24.55 19.49
CA VAL A 252 10.70 25.03 19.80
C VAL A 252 11.67 24.69 18.66
N PHE A 253 11.61 23.49 18.14
CA PHE A 253 12.42 23.06 17.00
C PHE A 253 12.18 23.92 15.76
N ALA A 254 10.93 24.17 15.39
CA ALA A 254 10.59 25.00 14.23
C ALA A 254 11.06 26.45 14.43
N MET A 255 10.85 27.05 15.62
CA MET A 255 11.34 28.38 15.95
C MET A 255 12.86 28.48 15.87
N TYR A 256 13.57 27.55 16.49
CA TYR A 256 15.03 27.49 16.43
C TYR A 256 15.54 27.33 15.01
N SER A 257 14.98 26.38 14.25
CA SER A 257 15.37 26.08 12.88
C SER A 257 15.17 27.27 11.94
N PHE A 258 14.06 27.99 12.11
CA PHE A 258 13.74 29.16 11.28
C PHE A 258 14.59 30.38 11.62
N THR A 259 14.90 30.61 12.90
CA THR A 259 15.69 31.78 13.31
C THR A 259 17.17 31.60 13.10
N THR A 260 17.67 30.38 13.12
CA THR A 260 19.10 30.07 12.96
C THR A 260 19.59 30.39 11.54
N LYS A 261 20.78 30.99 11.43
CA LYS A 261 21.47 31.22 10.14
C LYS A 261 22.17 29.94 9.61
N ARG A 262 22.33 28.93 10.46
CA ARG A 262 22.99 27.66 10.08
C ARG A 262 22.11 26.90 9.09
N VAL A 263 22.64 26.64 7.91
CA VAL A 263 22.04 25.74 6.92
C VAL A 263 22.79 24.42 7.03
N ILE A 264 22.10 23.34 7.31
CA ILE A 264 22.68 22.01 7.23
C ILE A 264 22.89 21.72 5.75
N LYS A 265 24.09 21.96 5.26
CA LYS A 265 24.53 21.47 3.95
C LYS A 265 24.74 19.98 4.14
N PHE A 266 23.75 19.17 3.77
CA PHE A 266 24.04 17.76 3.55
C PHE A 266 25.20 17.70 2.56
N PRO A 267 26.27 16.93 2.86
CA PRO A 267 27.28 16.69 1.88
C PRO A 267 26.52 16.24 0.63
N HIS A 268 26.63 17.02 -0.47
CA HIS A 268 26.33 16.41 -1.73
C HIS A 268 27.12 15.11 -1.68
N LEU A 269 26.45 13.95 -1.80
CA LEU A 269 27.14 12.71 -2.09
C LEU A 269 27.96 13.01 -3.34
N ARG A 270 29.11 13.61 -3.14
CA ARG A 270 30.21 13.59 -4.08
C ARG A 270 30.58 12.11 -4.05
N ILE A 271 29.87 11.30 -4.85
CA ILE A 271 30.46 10.10 -5.41
C ILE A 271 31.81 10.58 -5.87
N ALA A 272 32.86 10.16 -5.17
CA ALA A 272 34.20 10.70 -5.19
C ALA A 272 34.53 11.17 -6.61
N LYS A 273 34.63 12.50 -6.81
CA LYS A 273 35.39 13.01 -7.90
C LYS A 273 36.85 12.66 -7.58
N GLY A 274 37.21 11.41 -7.79
CA GLY A 274 38.55 11.11 -8.21
C GLY A 274 38.76 11.93 -9.48
N GLN A 275 39.39 13.05 -9.34
CA GLN A 275 40.03 13.76 -10.46
C GLN A 275 41.18 12.87 -10.95
N LYS A 276 40.86 11.73 -11.52
CA LYS A 276 41.66 11.16 -12.59
C LYS A 276 41.28 11.99 -13.80
N ASN A 277 42.26 12.73 -14.34
CA ASN A 277 42.27 13.24 -15.70
C ASN A 277 42.07 12.05 -16.65
N ILE A 278 40.87 11.53 -16.72
CA ILE A 278 40.43 10.58 -17.73
C ILE A 278 40.14 11.49 -18.92
N GLY A 279 41.01 11.45 -19.91
CA GLY A 279 40.80 12.09 -21.20
C GLY A 279 39.33 11.96 -21.59
N ILE A 280 38.74 13.03 -22.06
CA ILE A 280 37.34 13.17 -22.42
C ILE A 280 37.02 12.13 -23.51
N LYS A 281 36.82 10.88 -23.13
CA LYS A 281 36.09 9.94 -23.97
C LYS A 281 34.67 10.51 -24.05
N SER A 282 34.28 10.95 -25.23
CA SER A 282 32.95 11.52 -25.51
C SER A 282 31.86 10.55 -25.06
N LYS A 283 31.41 10.69 -23.83
CA LYS A 283 30.23 9.96 -23.36
C LYS A 283 29.06 10.52 -24.14
N GLY A 284 28.36 9.68 -24.89
CA GLY A 284 27.24 10.10 -25.73
C GLY A 284 26.15 10.82 -24.94
N ILE A 285 25.31 11.62 -25.60
CA ILE A 285 24.24 12.43 -25.03
C ILE A 285 23.35 11.59 -24.06
N LEU A 286 23.10 10.33 -24.40
CA LEU A 286 22.33 9.41 -23.55
C LEU A 286 22.95 9.23 -22.16
N SER A 287 24.28 9.14 -22.07
CA SER A 287 25.00 9.00 -20.80
C SER A 287 24.89 10.26 -19.93
N TYR A 288 24.92 11.44 -20.56
CA TYR A 288 24.72 12.71 -19.85
C TYR A 288 23.28 12.85 -19.36
N GLU A 289 22.30 12.52 -20.19
CA GLU A 289 20.88 12.54 -19.79
C GLU A 289 20.60 11.55 -18.65
N LYS A 290 21.12 10.31 -18.70
CA LYS A 290 21.04 9.36 -17.59
C LYS A 290 21.62 9.95 -16.29
N LYS A 291 22.80 10.53 -16.36
CA LYS A 291 23.45 11.11 -15.18
C LYS A 291 22.66 12.29 -14.61
N LYS A 292 22.09 13.14 -15.48
CA LYS A 292 21.20 14.24 -15.08
C LYS A 292 19.95 13.71 -14.37
N ILE A 293 19.29 12.70 -14.92
CA ILE A 293 18.06 12.13 -14.38
C ILE A 293 18.33 11.45 -13.02
N PHE A 294 19.32 10.57 -12.95
CA PHE A 294 19.56 9.81 -11.72
C PHE A 294 20.20 10.64 -10.60
N ALA A 295 21.18 11.52 -10.94
CA ALA A 295 21.92 12.26 -9.92
C ALA A 295 21.33 13.64 -9.62
N VAL A 296 20.87 14.40 -10.65
CA VAL A 296 20.39 15.77 -10.49
C VAL A 296 18.89 15.79 -10.18
N ASN A 297 18.09 15.04 -10.93
CA ASN A 297 16.64 14.93 -10.71
C ASN A 297 16.29 13.93 -9.60
N LYS A 298 17.30 13.27 -9.01
CA LYS A 298 17.19 12.39 -7.84
C LYS A 298 16.24 11.19 -8.04
N VAL A 299 16.07 10.74 -9.28
CA VAL A 299 15.25 9.55 -9.59
C VAL A 299 15.77 8.31 -8.85
N ALA A 300 17.09 8.18 -8.67
CA ALA A 300 17.67 7.10 -7.86
C ALA A 300 17.09 7.03 -6.43
N PHE A 301 16.79 8.17 -5.83
CA PHE A 301 16.19 8.24 -4.50
C PHE A 301 14.77 7.64 -4.49
N PHE A 302 13.92 8.00 -5.45
CA PHE A 302 12.57 7.44 -5.55
C PHE A 302 12.57 5.94 -5.88
N VAL A 303 13.52 5.50 -6.69
CA VAL A 303 13.74 4.07 -6.98
C VAL A 303 14.11 3.30 -5.71
N ILE A 304 15.03 3.84 -4.88
CA ILE A 304 15.39 3.22 -3.60
C ILE A 304 14.18 3.13 -2.66
N ILE A 305 13.35 4.18 -2.62
CA ILE A 305 12.11 4.17 -1.83
C ILE A 305 11.18 3.03 -2.28
N LEU A 306 10.99 2.86 -3.58
CA LEU A 306 10.17 1.78 -4.11
C LEU A 306 10.72 0.41 -3.68
N VAL A 307 12.04 0.21 -3.78
CA VAL A 307 12.69 -1.04 -3.34
C VAL A 307 12.45 -1.31 -1.86
N VAL A 308 12.56 -0.28 -1.00
CA VAL A 308 12.31 -0.43 0.45
C VAL A 308 10.84 -0.77 0.73
N ILE A 309 9.91 -0.11 0.06
CA ILE A 309 8.47 -0.35 0.24
C ILE A 309 8.12 -1.76 -0.25
N GLN A 310 8.61 -2.17 -1.42
CA GLN A 310 8.39 -3.52 -1.93
C GLN A 310 9.02 -4.58 -1.02
N GLY A 311 10.23 -4.35 -0.51
CA GLY A 311 10.86 -5.21 0.48
C GLY A 311 10.01 -5.37 1.75
N TYR A 312 9.35 -4.29 2.20
CA TYR A 312 8.42 -4.34 3.33
C TYR A 312 7.18 -5.18 3.01
N PHE A 313 6.52 -4.96 1.86
CA PHE A 313 5.38 -5.79 1.47
C PHE A 313 5.74 -7.27 1.38
N LEU A 314 6.87 -7.60 0.74
CA LEU A 314 7.34 -8.97 0.61
C LEU A 314 7.72 -9.62 1.95
N SER A 315 8.21 -8.85 2.93
CA SER A 315 8.55 -9.38 4.25
C SER A 315 7.33 -9.70 5.12
N ASN A 316 6.22 -9.02 4.89
CA ASN A 316 4.97 -9.22 5.61
C ASN A 316 4.04 -10.22 4.92
N ASP A 317 4.42 -10.68 3.74
CA ASP A 317 3.61 -11.57 2.94
C ASP A 317 3.82 -13.03 3.37
N ASN A 318 2.75 -13.68 3.83
CA ASN A 318 2.75 -15.09 4.20
C ASN A 318 2.58 -15.96 2.94
N THR A 319 3.59 -15.96 2.06
CA THR A 319 3.61 -16.78 0.84
C THR A 319 3.89 -18.26 1.08
N LYS A 320 3.76 -18.73 2.32
CA LYS A 320 3.92 -20.16 2.63
C LYS A 320 2.62 -20.89 2.33
N MET A 321 2.75 -22.02 1.62
CA MET A 321 1.64 -22.95 1.45
C MET A 321 1.06 -23.32 2.83
N ASP A 322 -0.23 -23.08 3.00
CA ASP A 322 -0.96 -23.53 4.18
C ASP A 322 -1.20 -25.06 4.14
N TYR A 323 -2.00 -25.55 5.05
CA TYR A 323 -2.33 -26.97 5.10
C TYR A 323 -3.14 -27.41 3.86
N HIS A 324 -4.15 -26.64 3.49
CA HIS A 324 -5.02 -26.91 2.35
C HIS A 324 -4.28 -26.84 1.02
N ASP A 325 -3.42 -25.84 0.83
CA ASP A 325 -2.54 -25.75 -0.35
C ASP A 325 -1.67 -27.01 -0.51
N LYS A 326 -1.12 -27.53 0.59
CA LYS A 326 -0.31 -28.76 0.59
C LYS A 326 -1.14 -30.00 0.26
N CYS A 327 -2.35 -30.11 0.80
CA CYS A 327 -3.25 -31.21 0.50
C CYS A 327 -3.63 -31.21 -0.98
N TYR A 328 -4.06 -30.07 -1.52
CA TYR A 328 -4.37 -29.92 -2.93
C TYR A 328 -3.17 -30.27 -3.83
N ALA A 329 -1.99 -29.72 -3.54
CA ALA A 329 -0.78 -30.02 -4.31
C ALA A 329 -0.40 -31.53 -4.26
N ASN A 330 -0.65 -32.18 -3.12
CA ASN A 330 -0.43 -33.63 -2.99
C ASN A 330 -1.37 -34.44 -3.90
N TYR A 331 -2.67 -34.11 -3.90
CA TYR A 331 -3.65 -34.76 -4.80
C TYR A 331 -3.31 -34.53 -6.27
N ILE A 332 -3.03 -33.29 -6.65
CA ILE A 332 -2.60 -32.97 -8.03
C ILE A 332 -1.35 -33.75 -8.44
N SER A 333 -0.41 -33.97 -7.51
CA SER A 333 0.81 -34.73 -7.81
C SER A 333 0.54 -36.20 -8.15
N LYS A 334 -0.55 -36.80 -7.65
CA LYS A 334 -0.96 -38.19 -7.91
C LYS A 334 -1.65 -38.35 -9.26
N VAL A 335 -2.32 -37.32 -9.75
CA VAL A 335 -3.07 -37.31 -11.03
C VAL A 335 -2.37 -36.48 -12.11
N TYR A 336 -1.15 -36.03 -11.89
CA TYR A 336 -0.40 -35.13 -12.77
C TYR A 336 -0.36 -35.61 -14.23
N GLY A 337 -0.63 -34.74 -15.18
CA GLY A 337 -0.57 -34.98 -16.61
C GLY A 337 -1.95 -34.88 -17.29
N VAL A 338 -2.06 -35.48 -18.47
CA VAL A 338 -3.34 -35.58 -19.19
C VAL A 338 -4.24 -36.58 -18.47
N PRO A 339 -5.54 -36.25 -18.24
CA PRO A 339 -6.48 -37.19 -17.64
C PRO A 339 -6.46 -38.56 -18.35
N ASP A 340 -6.10 -39.60 -17.64
CA ASP A 340 -6.04 -40.97 -18.12
C ASP A 340 -6.88 -41.90 -17.23
N LYS A 341 -6.93 -43.20 -17.59
CA LYS A 341 -7.66 -44.21 -16.79
C LYS A 341 -7.11 -44.35 -15.38
N LYS A 342 -5.80 -44.18 -15.20
CA LYS A 342 -5.16 -44.30 -13.87
C LYS A 342 -5.52 -43.14 -12.95
N SER A 343 -5.52 -41.91 -13.49
CA SER A 343 -5.95 -40.74 -12.74
C SER A 343 -7.42 -40.84 -12.34
N GLN A 344 -8.30 -41.36 -13.23
CA GLN A 344 -9.69 -41.60 -12.90
C GLN A 344 -9.87 -42.68 -11.82
N GLU A 345 -9.19 -43.81 -11.92
CA GLU A 345 -9.20 -44.90 -10.91
C GLU A 345 -8.75 -44.38 -9.53
N TYR A 346 -7.74 -43.51 -9.53
CA TYR A 346 -7.27 -42.90 -8.27
C TYR A 346 -8.36 -42.01 -7.66
N LEU A 347 -8.98 -41.14 -8.46
CA LEU A 347 -10.05 -40.24 -7.99
C LEU A 347 -11.26 -41.04 -7.48
N ASP A 348 -11.66 -42.09 -8.19
CA ASP A 348 -12.77 -42.96 -7.80
C ASP A 348 -12.46 -43.71 -6.49
N THR A 349 -11.20 -44.15 -6.29
CA THR A 349 -10.77 -44.83 -5.06
C THR A 349 -10.78 -43.88 -3.87
N GLU A 350 -10.25 -42.65 -4.04
CA GLU A 350 -10.28 -41.67 -2.96
C GLU A 350 -11.70 -41.19 -2.63
N GLN A 351 -12.59 -41.09 -3.61
CA GLN A 351 -14.00 -40.77 -3.36
C GLN A 351 -14.65 -41.88 -2.50
N LYS A 352 -14.46 -43.13 -2.87
CA LYS A 352 -14.97 -44.26 -2.08
C LYS A 352 -14.45 -44.26 -0.64
N ARG A 353 -13.17 -43.92 -0.46
CA ARG A 353 -12.60 -43.80 0.89
C ARG A 353 -13.33 -42.72 1.72
N TYR A 354 -13.62 -41.57 1.13
CA TYR A 354 -14.35 -40.50 1.83
C TYR A 354 -15.80 -40.88 2.09
N ASP A 355 -16.47 -41.57 1.13
CA ASP A 355 -17.83 -42.06 1.31
C ASP A 355 -17.91 -43.07 2.44
N GLU A 356 -16.92 -44.00 2.56
CA GLU A 356 -16.81 -44.97 3.66
C GLU A 356 -16.61 -44.29 5.02
N ILE A 357 -15.78 -43.22 5.08
CA ILE A 357 -15.59 -42.43 6.32
C ILE A 357 -16.90 -41.75 6.71
N GLN A 358 -17.63 -41.17 5.76
CA GLN A 358 -18.91 -40.51 6.00
C GLN A 358 -19.94 -41.51 6.51
N VAL A 359 -20.12 -42.63 5.83
CA VAL A 359 -21.06 -43.70 6.22
C VAL A 359 -20.76 -44.23 7.63
N GLY A 360 -19.49 -44.49 7.92
CA GLY A 360 -19.09 -44.95 9.26
C GLY A 360 -19.37 -43.96 10.37
N TYR A 361 -19.25 -42.67 10.08
CA TYR A 361 -19.58 -41.63 11.04
C TYR A 361 -21.11 -41.44 11.22
N ASP A 362 -21.87 -41.57 10.14
CA ASP A 362 -23.32 -41.51 10.18
C ASP A 362 -23.91 -42.68 11.00
N GLU A 363 -23.41 -43.90 10.80
CA GLU A 363 -23.78 -45.08 11.62
C GLU A 363 -23.43 -44.90 13.10
N LEU A 364 -22.26 -44.31 13.40
CA LEU A 364 -21.89 -44.01 14.78
C LEU A 364 -22.77 -42.96 15.41
N THR A 365 -23.15 -41.94 14.64
CA THR A 365 -24.06 -40.87 15.08
C THR A 365 -25.43 -41.42 15.39
N GLU A 366 -25.93 -42.35 14.57
CA GLU A 366 -27.22 -43.03 14.82
C GLU A 366 -27.16 -43.87 16.11
N LYS A 367 -26.10 -44.63 16.34
CA LYS A 367 -25.88 -45.38 17.59
C LYS A 367 -25.77 -44.49 18.81
N TYR A 368 -25.18 -43.31 18.69
CA TYR A 368 -25.10 -42.33 19.76
C TYR A 368 -26.48 -41.75 20.10
N ILE A 369 -27.26 -41.40 19.07
CA ILE A 369 -28.64 -40.92 19.25
C ILE A 369 -29.51 -41.97 19.95
N ASN A 370 -29.31 -43.25 19.62
CA ASN A 370 -30.02 -44.37 20.23
C ASN A 370 -29.52 -44.70 21.66
N GLY A 371 -28.47 -44.02 22.16
CA GLY A 371 -27.93 -44.26 23.49
C GLY A 371 -27.03 -45.48 23.62
N GLU A 372 -26.59 -46.09 22.50
CA GLU A 372 -25.74 -47.29 22.45
C GLU A 372 -24.25 -46.99 22.62
N VAL A 373 -23.86 -45.70 22.43
CA VAL A 373 -22.47 -45.27 22.48
C VAL A 373 -22.29 -44.12 23.49
N ASP A 374 -21.26 -44.21 24.32
CA ASP A 374 -20.96 -43.18 25.32
C ASP A 374 -20.48 -41.87 24.67
N ASN A 375 -20.81 -40.76 25.34
CA ASN A 375 -20.45 -39.41 24.86
C ASN A 375 -18.95 -39.22 24.63
N GLN A 376 -18.07 -39.81 25.46
CA GLN A 376 -16.64 -39.70 25.29
C GLN A 376 -16.16 -40.39 23.99
N VAL A 377 -16.74 -41.57 23.69
CA VAL A 377 -16.41 -42.32 22.46
C VAL A 377 -16.90 -41.53 21.24
N TYR A 378 -18.11 -40.97 21.29
CA TYR A 378 -18.64 -40.17 20.21
C TYR A 378 -17.82 -38.90 19.95
N VAL A 379 -17.38 -38.17 20.99
CA VAL A 379 -16.54 -36.99 20.87
C VAL A 379 -15.18 -37.32 20.26
N MET A 380 -14.54 -38.45 20.67
CA MET A 380 -13.28 -38.90 20.08
C MET A 380 -13.45 -39.25 18.60
N ALA A 381 -14.49 -39.99 18.25
CA ALA A 381 -14.77 -40.35 16.87
C ALA A 381 -15.11 -39.14 16.00
N SER A 382 -15.83 -38.15 16.56
CA SER A 382 -16.10 -36.88 15.86
C SER A 382 -14.80 -36.09 15.57
N GLN A 383 -13.83 -36.10 16.50
CA GLN A 383 -12.54 -35.47 16.27
C GLN A 383 -11.75 -36.20 15.19
N GLU A 384 -11.78 -37.54 15.21
CA GLU A 384 -11.11 -38.37 14.19
C GLU A 384 -11.74 -38.18 12.82
N TYR A 385 -13.08 -38.20 12.73
CA TYR A 385 -13.83 -37.88 11.52
C TYR A 385 -13.44 -36.51 10.94
N ASN A 386 -13.47 -35.47 11.77
CA ASN A 386 -13.10 -34.12 11.34
C ASN A 386 -11.65 -34.06 10.83
N ALA A 387 -10.73 -34.79 11.47
CA ALA A 387 -9.33 -34.85 11.03
C ALA A 387 -9.18 -35.59 9.69
N GLN A 388 -9.92 -36.69 9.48
CA GLN A 388 -9.90 -37.47 8.25
C GLN A 388 -10.60 -36.74 7.09
N MET A 389 -11.69 -36.00 7.37
CA MET A 389 -12.45 -35.23 6.37
C MET A 389 -11.83 -33.86 6.07
N MET A 390 -10.89 -33.38 6.88
CA MET A 390 -10.28 -32.07 6.70
C MET A 390 -9.71 -31.82 5.28
N PRO A 391 -9.10 -32.81 4.58
CA PRO A 391 -8.60 -32.62 3.21
C PRO A 391 -9.68 -32.83 2.12
N TYR A 392 -10.92 -33.15 2.48
CA TYR A 392 -11.99 -33.49 1.52
C TYR A 392 -12.31 -32.35 0.57
N ASP A 393 -12.41 -31.11 1.09
CA ASP A 393 -12.68 -29.94 0.25
C ASP A 393 -11.59 -29.72 -0.80
N ASP A 394 -10.33 -30.03 -0.47
CA ASP A 394 -9.22 -29.92 -1.41
C ASP A 394 -9.22 -31.03 -2.44
N PHE A 395 -9.68 -32.23 -2.07
CA PHE A 395 -9.95 -33.32 -2.99
C PHE A 395 -11.10 -32.97 -3.96
N GLN A 396 -12.19 -32.37 -3.48
CA GLN A 396 -13.30 -31.92 -4.34
C GLN A 396 -12.81 -30.91 -5.40
N LYS A 397 -11.93 -29.98 -5.06
CA LYS A 397 -11.33 -29.07 -6.05
C LYS A 397 -10.59 -29.81 -7.17
N VAL A 398 -9.96 -30.95 -6.85
CA VAL A 398 -9.28 -31.78 -7.87
C VAL A 398 -10.30 -32.51 -8.76
N GLN A 399 -11.43 -32.94 -8.19
CA GLN A 399 -12.54 -33.51 -8.98
C GLN A 399 -13.17 -32.47 -9.92
N GLU A 400 -13.46 -31.28 -9.42
CA GLU A 400 -13.95 -30.15 -10.22
C GLU A 400 -12.98 -29.85 -11.37
N LYS A 401 -11.68 -29.89 -11.10
CA LYS A 401 -10.67 -29.73 -12.14
C LYS A 401 -10.67 -30.86 -13.16
N ASN A 402 -10.88 -32.11 -12.74
CA ASN A 402 -11.03 -33.24 -13.65
C ASN A 402 -12.21 -33.05 -14.60
N ASP A 403 -13.36 -32.62 -14.07
CA ASP A 403 -14.55 -32.38 -14.86
C ASP A 403 -14.36 -31.19 -15.81
N TYR A 404 -13.71 -30.14 -15.35
CA TYR A 404 -13.29 -29.02 -16.21
C TYR A 404 -12.38 -29.48 -17.37
N LEU A 405 -11.40 -30.34 -17.13
CA LEU A 405 -10.50 -30.83 -18.17
C LEU A 405 -11.23 -31.72 -19.19
N LYS A 406 -12.22 -32.52 -18.73
CA LYS A 406 -13.10 -33.31 -19.64
C LYS A 406 -13.95 -32.39 -20.50
N GLU A 407 -14.57 -31.40 -19.89
CA GLU A 407 -15.39 -30.39 -20.60
C GLU A 407 -14.56 -29.61 -21.63
N LEU A 408 -13.33 -29.25 -21.30
CA LEU A 408 -12.39 -28.57 -22.19
C LEU A 408 -12.08 -29.42 -23.43
N LYS A 409 -11.88 -30.73 -23.24
CA LYS A 409 -11.66 -31.65 -24.36
C LYS A 409 -12.90 -31.82 -25.24
N GLU A 410 -14.07 -31.94 -24.62
CA GLU A 410 -15.35 -32.11 -25.36
C GLU A 410 -15.76 -30.85 -26.15
N LYS A 411 -15.67 -29.66 -25.49
CA LYS A 411 -16.16 -28.41 -26.09
C LYS A 411 -15.16 -27.72 -27.02
N GLN A 412 -13.87 -27.79 -26.67
CA GLN A 412 -12.82 -27.03 -27.37
C GLN A 412 -11.80 -27.92 -28.08
N ASN A 413 -11.90 -29.24 -27.95
CA ASN A 413 -10.95 -30.22 -28.49
C ASN A 413 -9.48 -29.96 -28.06
N ILE A 414 -9.30 -29.48 -26.80
CA ILE A 414 -7.99 -29.20 -26.21
C ILE A 414 -7.70 -30.28 -25.17
N GLU A 415 -6.55 -30.95 -25.30
CA GLU A 415 -6.06 -31.89 -24.28
C GLU A 415 -5.43 -31.12 -23.13
N GLY A 416 -6.25 -30.75 -22.14
CA GLY A 416 -5.78 -30.12 -20.92
C GLY A 416 -5.02 -31.08 -20.01
N CYS A 417 -4.23 -30.55 -19.09
CA CYS A 417 -3.42 -31.33 -18.14
C CYS A 417 -3.71 -30.91 -16.71
N PHE A 418 -3.66 -31.88 -15.79
CA PHE A 418 -3.55 -31.61 -14.36
C PHE A 418 -2.22 -30.93 -14.06
N THR A 419 -2.29 -29.73 -13.54
CA THR A 419 -1.13 -28.90 -13.16
C THR A 419 -1.36 -28.33 -11.76
N ASN A 420 -0.29 -28.09 -11.00
CA ASN A 420 -0.40 -27.34 -9.75
C ASN A 420 -0.66 -25.87 -10.08
N ASP A 421 -1.92 -25.47 -10.04
CA ASP A 421 -2.42 -24.17 -10.48
C ASP A 421 -2.60 -23.15 -9.36
N LEU A 422 -2.31 -23.50 -8.12
CA LEU A 422 -2.43 -22.60 -6.96
C LEU A 422 -1.72 -21.25 -7.17
N VAL A 423 -0.49 -21.28 -7.69
CA VAL A 423 0.29 -20.07 -7.95
C VAL A 423 -0.39 -19.13 -8.95
N PHE A 424 -1.16 -19.68 -9.89
CA PHE A 424 -1.78 -18.90 -10.95
C PHE A 424 -2.99 -18.12 -10.44
N GLY A 425 -3.69 -18.60 -9.40
CA GLY A 425 -4.69 -17.83 -8.67
C GLY A 425 -4.11 -16.52 -8.11
N TYR A 426 -2.90 -16.58 -7.57
CA TYR A 426 -2.19 -15.38 -7.09
C TYR A 426 -1.70 -14.48 -8.23
N ILE A 427 -1.20 -15.05 -9.33
CA ILE A 427 -0.68 -14.30 -10.48
C ILE A 427 -1.82 -13.58 -11.22
N PHE A 428 -2.95 -14.24 -11.44
CA PHE A 428 -4.09 -13.68 -12.16
C PHE A 428 -5.06 -12.89 -11.28
N GLY A 429 -4.87 -12.88 -9.97
CA GLY A 429 -5.58 -12.00 -9.06
C GLY A 429 -6.87 -12.56 -8.46
N ASP A 430 -7.16 -13.83 -8.64
CA ASP A 430 -8.31 -14.47 -7.98
C ASP A 430 -8.12 -14.60 -6.46
N VAL A 431 -6.86 -14.72 -6.01
CA VAL A 431 -6.48 -14.73 -4.60
C VAL A 431 -5.58 -13.53 -4.31
N THR A 432 -5.97 -12.69 -3.35
CA THR A 432 -5.18 -11.53 -2.93
C THR A 432 -4.37 -11.87 -1.69
N ILE A 433 -3.04 -11.89 -1.80
CA ILE A 433 -2.13 -12.07 -0.66
C ILE A 433 -1.93 -10.75 0.08
N TYR A 434 -1.86 -9.64 -0.66
CA TYR A 434 -1.75 -8.29 -0.12
C TYR A 434 -2.57 -7.32 -0.98
N ASP A 435 -2.75 -6.10 -0.49
CA ASP A 435 -3.51 -5.09 -1.21
C ASP A 435 -2.72 -4.59 -2.44
N LYS A 436 -2.90 -5.28 -3.58
CA LYS A 436 -2.27 -4.95 -4.85
C LYS A 436 -2.57 -3.52 -5.29
N ASP A 437 -3.74 -3.01 -4.96
CA ASP A 437 -4.16 -1.67 -5.33
C ASP A 437 -3.30 -0.60 -4.64
N ILE A 438 -2.93 -0.81 -3.38
CA ILE A 438 -2.00 0.06 -2.66
C ILE A 438 -0.61 0.02 -3.29
N SER A 439 -0.12 -1.16 -3.70
CA SER A 439 1.18 -1.29 -4.35
C SER A 439 1.22 -0.56 -5.69
N PHE A 440 0.20 -0.71 -6.53
CA PHE A 440 0.08 0.04 -7.78
C PHE A 440 -0.09 1.54 -7.55
N LEU A 441 -0.84 1.95 -6.54
CA LEU A 441 -0.96 3.37 -6.17
C LEU A 441 0.42 3.99 -5.89
N ILE A 442 1.24 3.31 -5.09
CA ILE A 442 2.60 3.75 -4.74
C ILE A 442 3.49 3.77 -5.98
N LEU A 443 3.41 2.74 -6.82
CA LEU A 443 4.13 2.66 -8.08
C LEU A 443 3.80 3.86 -8.99
N PHE A 444 2.52 4.22 -9.13
CA PHE A 444 2.07 5.34 -9.97
C PHE A 444 2.56 6.68 -9.42
N ILE A 445 2.50 6.89 -8.12
CA ILE A 445 3.04 8.09 -7.47
C ILE A 445 4.53 8.22 -7.77
N ILE A 446 5.29 7.15 -7.59
CA ILE A 446 6.74 7.14 -7.84
C ILE A 446 7.05 7.33 -9.32
N ALA A 447 6.29 6.70 -10.23
CA ALA A 447 6.47 6.86 -11.67
C ALA A 447 6.27 8.32 -12.10
N VAL A 448 5.27 9.02 -11.58
CA VAL A 448 5.06 10.45 -11.84
C VAL A 448 6.25 11.28 -11.37
N PHE A 449 6.73 11.07 -10.14
CA PHE A 449 7.90 11.80 -9.61
C PHE A 449 9.20 11.51 -10.37
N CYS A 450 9.36 10.32 -10.91
CA CYS A 450 10.55 9.94 -11.70
C CYS A 450 10.51 10.48 -13.13
N VAL A 451 9.34 10.52 -13.78
CA VAL A 451 9.24 10.83 -15.20
C VAL A 451 9.03 12.32 -15.48
N VAL A 452 8.21 13.03 -14.68
CA VAL A 452 7.97 14.47 -14.88
C VAL A 452 9.25 15.31 -15.01
N PRO A 453 10.31 15.11 -14.18
CA PRO A 453 11.52 15.92 -14.25
C PRO A 453 12.28 15.81 -15.57
N ILE A 454 12.10 14.73 -16.34
CA ILE A 454 12.83 14.48 -17.59
C ILE A 454 12.66 15.63 -18.60
N PHE A 455 11.45 16.17 -18.67
CA PHE A 455 11.10 17.25 -19.60
C PHE A 455 11.03 18.62 -18.93
N THR A 456 10.57 18.70 -17.68
CA THR A 456 10.36 19.98 -16.99
C THR A 456 11.65 20.61 -16.49
N TYR A 457 12.68 19.84 -16.13
CA TYR A 457 13.92 20.36 -15.54
C TYR A 457 14.63 21.37 -16.43
N ASP A 458 14.83 21.06 -17.72
CA ASP A 458 15.54 21.94 -18.64
C ASP A 458 14.75 23.23 -18.92
N ARG A 459 13.42 23.15 -18.94
CA ARG A 459 12.54 24.30 -19.11
C ARG A 459 12.53 25.21 -17.87
N GLN A 460 12.42 24.61 -16.69
CA GLN A 460 12.41 25.34 -15.42
C GLN A 460 13.75 26.09 -15.17
N LYS A 461 14.87 25.55 -15.67
CA LYS A 461 16.20 26.15 -15.59
C LYS A 461 16.53 27.04 -16.78
N GLU A 462 15.58 27.30 -17.69
CA GLU A 462 15.75 28.05 -18.93
C GLU A 462 16.85 27.53 -19.86
N MET A 463 17.37 26.33 -19.56
CA MET A 463 18.42 25.69 -20.36
C MET A 463 17.91 25.20 -21.72
N GLN A 464 16.59 25.04 -21.88
CA GLN A 464 15.98 24.52 -23.10
C GLN A 464 16.36 25.37 -24.33
N LYS A 465 16.34 26.72 -24.20
CA LYS A 465 16.70 27.65 -25.29
C LYS A 465 18.11 27.40 -25.76
N LEU A 466 19.05 27.22 -24.81
CA LEU A 466 20.46 26.98 -25.09
C LEU A 466 20.68 25.57 -25.68
N LEU A 467 19.96 24.56 -25.24
CA LEU A 467 20.03 23.22 -25.83
C LEU A 467 19.49 23.21 -27.26
N ASP A 468 18.41 23.96 -27.56
CA ASP A 468 17.82 24.03 -28.90
C ASP A 468 18.74 24.69 -29.94
N THR A 469 19.77 25.44 -29.52
CA THR A 469 20.80 26.01 -30.44
C THR A 469 21.91 25.01 -30.79
N THR A 470 22.05 23.91 -30.06
CA THR A 470 23.09 22.92 -30.30
C THR A 470 22.69 21.96 -31.45
N TYR A 471 23.66 21.46 -32.20
CA TYR A 471 23.45 20.56 -33.35
C TYR A 471 22.62 19.32 -33.00
N TYR A 472 22.80 18.75 -31.81
CA TYR A 472 22.04 17.56 -31.34
C TYR A 472 20.93 17.88 -30.34
N GLY A 473 20.68 19.15 -30.04
CA GLY A 473 19.79 19.57 -28.97
C GLY A 473 18.31 19.40 -29.24
N ARG A 474 17.91 19.14 -30.47
CA ARG A 474 16.51 18.98 -30.88
C ARG A 474 16.12 17.51 -30.98
N SER A 475 16.32 16.88 -32.15
CA SER A 475 15.84 15.54 -32.43
C SER A 475 16.53 14.44 -31.61
N LYS A 476 17.88 14.52 -31.47
CA LYS A 476 18.64 13.50 -30.74
C LYS A 476 18.42 13.60 -29.21
N LEU A 477 18.30 14.82 -28.69
CA LEU A 477 18.03 15.04 -27.27
C LEU A 477 16.64 14.52 -26.87
N ILE A 478 15.59 14.86 -27.66
CA ILE A 478 14.24 14.43 -27.35
C ILE A 478 14.11 12.90 -27.41
N ARG A 479 14.71 12.26 -28.43
CA ARG A 479 14.74 10.80 -28.51
C ARG A 479 15.36 10.16 -27.26
N ASN A 480 16.47 10.74 -26.77
CA ASN A 480 17.12 10.24 -25.56
C ASN A 480 16.28 10.47 -24.30
N LYS A 481 15.48 11.54 -24.22
CA LYS A 481 14.54 11.76 -23.12
C LYS A 481 13.43 10.70 -23.11
N TYR A 482 12.86 10.37 -24.27
CA TYR A 482 11.89 9.27 -24.40
C TYR A 482 12.49 7.91 -24.02
N LEU A 483 13.69 7.60 -24.53
CA LEU A 483 14.39 6.37 -24.16
C LEU A 483 14.63 6.27 -22.64
N ASN A 484 14.98 7.36 -21.99
CA ASN A 484 15.13 7.37 -20.54
C ASN A 484 13.80 7.21 -19.79
N ALA A 485 12.70 7.79 -20.27
CA ALA A 485 11.38 7.58 -19.70
C ALA A 485 10.96 6.11 -19.79
N ILE A 486 11.15 5.48 -20.96
CA ILE A 486 10.90 4.05 -21.15
C ILE A 486 11.79 3.21 -20.21
N LEU A 487 13.08 3.51 -20.13
CA LEU A 487 14.02 2.78 -19.28
C LEU A 487 13.61 2.86 -17.80
N ILE A 488 13.21 4.05 -17.31
CA ILE A 488 12.74 4.23 -15.94
C ILE A 488 11.47 3.40 -15.73
N SER A 489 10.49 3.43 -16.65
CA SER A 489 9.27 2.65 -16.56
C SER A 489 9.55 1.15 -16.46
N VAL A 490 10.48 0.64 -17.28
CA VAL A 490 10.91 -0.77 -17.22
C VAL A 490 11.59 -1.10 -15.88
N VAL A 491 12.46 -0.22 -15.35
CA VAL A 491 13.11 -0.44 -14.04
C VAL A 491 12.06 -0.49 -12.92
N LEU A 492 11.09 0.41 -12.92
CA LEU A 492 10.01 0.43 -11.93
C LEU A 492 9.17 -0.85 -12.02
N TRP A 493 8.83 -1.30 -13.22
CA TRP A 493 8.13 -2.57 -13.45
C TRP A 493 8.93 -3.78 -12.94
N CYS A 494 10.24 -3.83 -13.19
CA CYS A 494 11.09 -4.91 -12.70
C CYS A 494 11.11 -4.98 -11.16
N ILE A 495 11.19 -3.83 -10.48
CA ILE A 495 11.21 -3.77 -9.02
C ILE A 495 9.87 -4.21 -8.44
N GLU A 496 8.76 -3.83 -9.07
CA GLU A 496 7.41 -4.19 -8.63
C GLU A 496 7.13 -5.68 -8.82
N THR A 497 7.52 -6.24 -9.96
CA THR A 497 6.99 -7.52 -10.44
C THR A 497 7.91 -8.71 -10.16
N ILE A 498 9.23 -8.55 -10.41
CA ILE A 498 10.17 -9.69 -10.41
C ILE A 498 10.35 -10.31 -9.01
N PRO A 499 10.56 -9.53 -7.92
CA PRO A 499 10.79 -10.13 -6.61
C PRO A 499 9.60 -10.97 -6.15
N TRP A 500 8.39 -10.45 -6.34
CA TRP A 500 7.15 -11.14 -5.97
C TRP A 500 6.95 -12.43 -6.79
N LEU A 501 7.15 -12.36 -8.10
CA LEU A 501 7.07 -13.54 -8.96
C LEU A 501 8.06 -14.64 -8.54
N VAL A 502 9.30 -14.26 -8.23
CA VAL A 502 10.33 -15.21 -7.78
C VAL A 502 9.95 -15.88 -6.46
N ILE A 503 9.37 -15.12 -5.51
CA ILE A 503 8.94 -15.68 -4.23
C ILE A 503 7.78 -16.66 -4.43
N LEU A 504 6.77 -16.31 -5.22
CA LEU A 504 5.65 -17.19 -5.52
C LEU A 504 6.09 -18.47 -6.21
N LEU A 505 6.89 -18.37 -7.26
CA LEU A 505 7.37 -19.56 -7.99
C LEU A 505 8.22 -20.48 -7.09
N LYS A 506 8.99 -19.93 -6.14
CA LYS A 506 9.75 -20.73 -5.16
C LYS A 506 8.85 -21.39 -4.11
N ALA A 507 7.80 -20.71 -3.65
CA ALA A 507 6.90 -21.21 -2.63
C ALA A 507 6.00 -22.33 -3.17
N TYR A 508 5.39 -22.13 -4.33
CA TYR A 508 4.38 -23.05 -4.89
C TYR A 508 4.92 -24.07 -5.89
N LYS A 509 6.13 -23.88 -6.42
CA LYS A 509 6.81 -24.81 -7.36
C LYS A 509 5.86 -25.36 -8.43
N PRO A 510 5.28 -24.50 -9.31
CA PRO A 510 4.32 -24.95 -10.31
C PRO A 510 4.95 -26.01 -11.23
N ASN A 511 4.18 -27.02 -11.56
CA ASN A 511 4.54 -28.04 -12.54
C ASN A 511 3.66 -27.89 -13.80
N GLY A 512 4.01 -28.56 -14.89
CA GLY A 512 3.20 -28.58 -16.10
C GLY A 512 3.19 -27.27 -16.88
N LEU A 513 4.22 -26.43 -16.79
CA LEU A 513 4.31 -25.14 -17.51
C LEU A 513 4.24 -25.28 -19.04
N MET A 514 4.47 -26.47 -19.58
CA MET A 514 4.35 -26.76 -21.01
C MET A 514 2.94 -27.20 -21.42
N ALA A 515 2.04 -27.42 -20.46
CA ALA A 515 0.63 -27.72 -20.74
C ALA A 515 -0.06 -26.54 -21.45
N PRO A 516 -1.15 -26.79 -22.20
CA PRO A 516 -1.94 -25.73 -22.83
C PRO A 516 -2.41 -24.70 -21.77
N ALA A 517 -2.39 -23.41 -22.12
CA ALA A 517 -2.81 -22.35 -21.22
C ALA A 517 -4.24 -22.53 -20.71
N GLN A 518 -5.12 -23.08 -21.54
CA GLN A 518 -6.51 -23.37 -21.19
C GLN A 518 -6.66 -24.48 -20.14
N SER A 519 -5.59 -25.21 -19.78
CA SER A 519 -5.61 -26.12 -18.62
C SER A 519 -5.82 -25.39 -17.29
N LEU A 520 -5.61 -24.07 -17.26
CA LEU A 520 -5.92 -23.20 -16.13
C LEU A 520 -7.33 -22.62 -16.31
N SER A 521 -8.19 -22.77 -15.31
CA SER A 521 -9.56 -22.23 -15.34
C SER A 521 -9.58 -20.69 -15.55
N GLN A 522 -8.58 -19.99 -15.02
CA GLN A 522 -8.41 -18.54 -15.21
C GLN A 522 -8.14 -18.14 -16.66
N LEU A 523 -7.58 -19.05 -17.46
CA LEU A 523 -7.24 -18.84 -18.87
C LEU A 523 -8.12 -19.64 -19.83
N GLN A 524 -9.28 -20.12 -19.40
CA GLN A 524 -10.23 -20.91 -20.21
C GLN A 524 -10.54 -20.24 -21.55
N HIS A 525 -10.72 -18.92 -21.57
CA HIS A 525 -11.06 -18.13 -22.75
C HIS A 525 -9.85 -17.47 -23.42
N PHE A 526 -8.64 -17.91 -23.06
CA PHE A 526 -7.43 -17.34 -23.66
C PHE A 526 -7.40 -17.61 -25.18
N PRO A 527 -7.24 -16.55 -26.02
CA PRO A 527 -7.49 -16.65 -27.45
C PRO A 527 -6.43 -17.45 -28.24
N LEU A 528 -5.29 -17.75 -27.62
CA LEU A 528 -4.18 -18.44 -28.27
C LEU A 528 -3.96 -19.83 -27.67
N HIS A 529 -3.79 -20.83 -28.52
CA HIS A 529 -3.44 -22.19 -28.12
C HIS A 529 -1.92 -22.31 -27.89
N ILE A 530 -1.44 -21.79 -26.78
CA ILE A 530 -0.02 -21.79 -26.40
C ILE A 530 0.16 -22.43 -25.01
N SER A 531 1.41 -22.74 -24.66
CA SER A 531 1.71 -23.29 -23.34
C SER A 531 1.48 -22.25 -22.23
N ILE A 532 1.26 -22.71 -20.99
CA ILE A 532 1.14 -21.87 -19.79
C ILE A 532 2.36 -20.93 -19.69
N LEU A 533 3.58 -21.45 -19.92
CA LEU A 533 4.79 -20.63 -19.88
C LEU A 533 4.77 -19.51 -20.92
N ALA A 534 4.38 -19.81 -22.15
CA ALA A 534 4.30 -18.82 -23.22
C ALA A 534 3.21 -17.77 -22.93
N ALA A 535 2.06 -18.19 -22.38
CA ALA A 535 1.00 -17.29 -21.96
C ALA A 535 1.47 -16.36 -20.83
N LEU A 536 2.18 -16.87 -19.83
CA LEU A 536 2.79 -16.07 -18.76
C LEU A 536 3.76 -15.03 -19.32
N ILE A 537 4.70 -15.44 -20.16
CA ILE A 537 5.66 -14.51 -20.78
C ILE A 537 4.91 -13.40 -21.54
N LEU A 538 3.89 -13.77 -22.32
CA LEU A 538 3.09 -12.80 -23.08
C LEU A 538 2.38 -11.79 -22.16
N ILE A 539 1.72 -12.28 -21.11
CA ILE A 539 1.01 -11.43 -20.14
C ILE A 539 1.99 -10.48 -19.43
N TYR A 540 3.15 -10.98 -19.01
CA TYR A 540 4.17 -10.13 -18.37
C TYR A 540 4.80 -9.11 -19.31
N LEU A 541 4.96 -9.42 -20.58
CA LEU A 541 5.34 -8.44 -21.61
C LEU A 541 4.25 -7.37 -21.78
N CYS A 542 2.99 -7.76 -21.80
CA CYS A 542 1.88 -6.81 -21.85
C CYS A 542 1.84 -5.91 -20.59
N LYS A 543 2.09 -6.45 -19.38
CA LYS A 543 2.24 -5.67 -18.14
C LYS A 543 3.38 -4.64 -18.26
N CYS A 544 4.51 -5.04 -18.82
CA CYS A 544 5.63 -4.12 -19.08
C CYS A 544 5.24 -3.00 -20.08
N MET A 545 4.48 -3.33 -21.11
CA MET A 545 3.96 -2.33 -22.06
C MET A 545 2.98 -1.38 -21.39
N GLY A 546 2.15 -1.84 -20.46
CA GLY A 546 1.21 -1.02 -19.70
C GLY A 546 1.92 0.07 -18.88
N ILE A 547 3.00 -0.27 -18.16
CA ILE A 547 3.77 0.72 -17.38
C ILE A 547 4.56 1.67 -18.29
N ILE A 548 5.03 1.22 -19.46
CA ILE A 548 5.65 2.09 -20.46
C ILE A 548 4.62 3.08 -20.99
N LEU A 549 3.40 2.64 -21.26
CA LEU A 549 2.28 3.50 -21.71
C LEU A 549 1.97 4.58 -20.67
N LEU A 550 1.95 4.23 -19.37
CA LEU A 550 1.79 5.17 -18.28
C LEU A 550 2.95 6.19 -18.26
N GLY A 551 4.19 5.74 -18.37
CA GLY A 551 5.36 6.62 -18.45
C GLY A 551 5.29 7.60 -19.62
N LEU A 552 4.86 7.13 -20.79
CA LEU A 552 4.67 7.96 -21.99
C LEU A 552 3.51 8.96 -21.84
N LEU A 553 2.44 8.60 -21.12
CA LEU A 553 1.37 9.53 -20.77
C LEU A 553 1.91 10.68 -19.90
N VAL A 554 2.68 10.35 -18.86
CA VAL A 554 3.32 11.36 -17.99
C VAL A 554 4.26 12.26 -18.78
N VAL A 555 5.01 11.72 -19.74
CA VAL A 555 5.83 12.52 -20.67
C VAL A 555 4.96 13.47 -21.48
N GLY A 556 3.86 12.98 -22.04
CA GLY A 556 2.90 13.80 -22.79
C GLY A 556 2.37 14.97 -21.96
N ILE A 557 1.97 14.71 -20.72
CA ILE A 557 1.49 15.73 -19.77
C ILE A 557 2.60 16.73 -19.41
N SER A 558 3.85 16.26 -19.24
CA SER A 558 4.98 17.10 -18.85
C SER A 558 5.33 18.20 -19.85
N ASP A 559 4.80 18.12 -21.06
CA ASP A 559 4.99 19.17 -22.10
C ASP A 559 3.99 20.33 -21.99
N PHE A 560 2.89 20.20 -21.22
CA PHE A 560 1.88 21.27 -21.10
C PHE A 560 2.41 22.52 -20.38
N SER A 561 3.28 22.34 -19.38
CA SER A 561 3.79 23.47 -18.58
C SER A 561 5.29 23.34 -18.32
N PRO A 562 6.03 24.47 -18.26
CA PRO A 562 7.39 24.46 -17.74
C PRO A 562 7.46 24.21 -16.22
N ASP A 563 6.35 24.39 -15.51
CA ASP A 563 6.29 24.25 -14.05
C ASP A 563 6.18 22.78 -13.64
N TYR A 564 7.17 22.32 -12.88
CA TYR A 564 7.22 20.96 -12.36
C TYR A 564 5.98 20.61 -11.52
N ILE A 565 5.58 21.50 -10.59
CA ILE A 565 4.49 21.22 -9.66
C ILE A 565 3.17 21.08 -10.42
N LYS A 566 2.89 21.95 -11.41
CA LYS A 566 1.68 21.86 -12.23
C LYS A 566 1.59 20.52 -12.95
N ASN A 567 2.69 20.07 -13.55
CA ASN A 567 2.71 18.79 -14.28
C ASN A 567 2.55 17.58 -13.34
N VAL A 568 3.14 17.63 -12.14
CA VAL A 568 2.92 16.60 -11.12
C VAL A 568 1.45 16.55 -10.69
N VAL A 569 0.85 17.70 -10.39
CA VAL A 569 -0.57 17.77 -9.97
C VAL A 569 -1.50 17.26 -11.07
N ILE A 570 -1.29 17.65 -12.33
CA ILE A 570 -2.09 17.17 -13.46
C ILE A 570 -1.92 15.64 -13.63
N SER A 571 -0.69 15.15 -13.59
CA SER A 571 -0.42 13.70 -13.72
C SER A 571 -1.04 12.90 -12.57
N MET A 572 -0.94 13.40 -11.33
CA MET A 572 -1.58 12.78 -10.17
C MET A 572 -3.11 12.79 -10.29
N GLY A 573 -3.70 13.89 -10.77
CA GLY A 573 -5.14 14.00 -10.99
C GLY A 573 -5.66 12.99 -12.03
N ILE A 574 -4.89 12.73 -13.09
CA ILE A 574 -5.30 11.80 -14.16
C ILE A 574 -5.03 10.34 -13.79
N ILE A 575 -3.89 10.05 -13.16
CA ILE A 575 -3.42 8.67 -12.96
C ILE A 575 -3.80 8.15 -11.56
N VAL A 576 -3.55 8.95 -10.51
CA VAL A 576 -3.66 8.51 -9.12
C VAL A 576 -5.08 8.73 -8.58
N MET A 577 -5.73 9.84 -8.94
CA MET A 577 -7.05 10.19 -8.41
C MET A 577 -8.13 9.15 -8.70
N PRO A 578 -8.24 8.55 -9.90
CA PRO A 578 -9.20 7.48 -10.16
C PRO A 578 -8.99 6.25 -9.25
N VAL A 579 -7.73 5.88 -8.99
CA VAL A 579 -7.40 4.78 -8.07
C VAL A 579 -7.85 5.10 -6.65
N VAL A 580 -7.57 6.32 -6.18
CA VAL A 580 -8.00 6.79 -4.86
C VAL A 580 -9.54 6.78 -4.75
N LEU A 581 -10.25 7.26 -5.77
CA LEU A 581 -11.72 7.26 -5.80
C LEU A 581 -12.28 5.83 -5.78
N TYR A 582 -11.67 4.90 -6.51
CA TYR A 582 -12.02 3.49 -6.44
C TYR A 582 -11.85 2.92 -5.04
N MET A 583 -10.70 3.15 -4.41
CA MET A 583 -10.42 2.70 -3.04
C MET A 583 -11.36 3.36 -2.00
N LEU A 584 -11.92 4.53 -2.32
CA LEU A 584 -12.96 5.19 -1.53
C LEU A 584 -14.38 4.64 -1.80
N GLY A 585 -14.54 3.63 -2.69
CA GLY A 585 -15.79 2.94 -2.96
C GLY A 585 -16.57 3.43 -4.18
N VAL A 586 -15.98 4.23 -5.05
CA VAL A 586 -16.58 4.60 -6.34
C VAL A 586 -16.26 3.50 -7.35
N GLU A 587 -17.08 2.44 -7.36
CA GLU A 587 -16.83 1.20 -8.12
C GLU A 587 -16.63 1.43 -9.64
N PHE A 588 -17.33 2.43 -10.23
CA PHE A 588 -17.18 2.75 -11.65
C PHE A 588 -15.73 3.12 -12.03
N MET A 589 -14.95 3.68 -11.09
CA MET A 589 -13.55 4.04 -11.32
C MET A 589 -12.66 2.84 -11.63
N ASN A 590 -13.04 1.63 -11.21
CA ASN A 590 -12.33 0.39 -11.56
C ASN A 590 -12.18 0.21 -13.07
N LYS A 591 -13.16 0.64 -13.84
CA LYS A 591 -13.18 0.51 -15.31
C LYS A 591 -12.35 1.59 -16.05
N ILE A 592 -12.03 2.70 -15.37
CA ILE A 592 -11.36 3.87 -15.95
C ILE A 592 -9.92 4.04 -15.44
N MET A 593 -9.63 3.54 -14.24
CA MET A 593 -8.30 3.68 -13.64
C MET A 593 -7.20 2.95 -14.42
N PHE A 594 -5.94 3.29 -14.12
CA PHE A 594 -4.78 2.72 -14.79
C PHE A 594 -4.35 1.33 -14.29
N ILE A 595 -4.88 0.86 -13.16
CA ILE A 595 -4.49 -0.45 -12.61
C ILE A 595 -4.74 -1.59 -13.60
N PRO A 596 -5.94 -1.75 -14.22
CA PRO A 596 -6.14 -2.77 -15.23
C PRO A 596 -5.16 -2.67 -16.40
N VAL A 597 -4.86 -1.44 -16.88
CA VAL A 597 -3.93 -1.20 -18.00
C VAL A 597 -2.50 -1.67 -17.66
N VAL A 598 -2.05 -1.51 -16.42
CA VAL A 598 -0.72 -1.95 -15.98
C VAL A 598 -0.74 -3.43 -15.57
N ASN A 599 -1.81 -3.89 -14.93
CA ASN A 599 -1.92 -5.29 -14.53
C ASN A 599 -2.13 -6.23 -15.71
N MET A 600 -2.83 -5.80 -16.78
CA MET A 600 -3.08 -6.55 -18.03
C MET A 600 -3.66 -7.96 -17.86
N SER A 601 -3.58 -8.60 -16.70
CA SER A 601 -4.14 -9.95 -16.47
C SER A 601 -5.63 -9.98 -16.76
N ASP A 602 -6.35 -8.95 -16.30
CA ASP A 602 -7.80 -8.86 -16.39
C ASP A 602 -8.29 -8.82 -17.86
N TYR A 603 -7.48 -8.25 -18.77
CA TYR A 603 -7.77 -8.22 -20.20
C TYR A 603 -7.80 -9.62 -20.85
N PHE A 604 -7.08 -10.58 -20.26
CA PHE A 604 -7.03 -11.95 -20.74
C PHE A 604 -8.00 -12.89 -19.99
N THR A 605 -8.57 -12.43 -18.87
CA THR A 605 -9.42 -13.26 -18.01
C THR A 605 -10.87 -12.77 -17.94
N LYS A 606 -11.10 -11.47 -17.68
CA LYS A 606 -12.41 -10.93 -17.27
C LYS A 606 -12.80 -9.61 -17.93
N ALA A 607 -11.99 -9.06 -18.86
CA ALA A 607 -12.19 -7.70 -19.37
C ALA A 607 -13.53 -7.52 -20.08
N THR A 608 -14.23 -6.47 -19.71
CA THR A 608 -15.46 -6.01 -20.37
C THR A 608 -15.13 -5.11 -21.58
N VAL A 609 -16.10 -4.88 -22.45
CA VAL A 609 -15.95 -3.96 -23.60
C VAL A 609 -15.52 -2.56 -23.16
N VAL A 610 -15.96 -2.10 -22.00
CA VAL A 610 -15.61 -0.77 -21.45
C VAL A 610 -14.12 -0.64 -21.16
N GLU A 611 -13.48 -1.69 -20.62
CA GLU A 611 -12.04 -1.69 -20.34
C GLU A 611 -11.21 -1.66 -21.63
N TRP A 612 -11.61 -2.42 -22.66
CA TRP A 612 -10.97 -2.36 -23.97
C TRP A 612 -11.10 -0.99 -24.64
N ILE A 613 -12.27 -0.34 -24.53
CA ILE A 613 -12.47 1.04 -25.01
C ILE A 613 -11.57 2.00 -24.25
N ASN A 614 -11.47 1.89 -22.90
CA ASN A 614 -10.60 2.71 -22.09
C ASN A 614 -9.13 2.56 -22.51
N LEU A 615 -8.64 1.33 -22.69
CA LEU A 615 -7.29 1.06 -23.19
C LEU A 615 -7.04 1.73 -24.55
N ALA A 616 -7.98 1.61 -25.49
CA ALA A 616 -7.88 2.24 -26.80
C ALA A 616 -7.81 3.78 -26.69
N ILE A 617 -8.64 4.39 -25.84
CA ILE A 617 -8.62 5.84 -25.57
C ILE A 617 -7.26 6.26 -25.02
N ILE A 618 -6.70 5.53 -24.08
CA ILE A 618 -5.40 5.83 -23.47
C ILE A 618 -4.30 5.75 -24.53
N ILE A 619 -4.26 4.69 -25.35
CA ILE A 619 -3.27 4.53 -26.42
C ILE A 619 -3.34 5.70 -27.41
N VAL A 620 -4.55 6.06 -27.86
CA VAL A 620 -4.77 7.17 -28.78
C VAL A 620 -4.35 8.50 -28.16
N ALA A 621 -4.72 8.76 -26.91
CA ALA A 621 -4.32 9.98 -26.19
C ALA A 621 -2.80 10.09 -26.04
N VAL A 622 -2.13 9.01 -25.63
CA VAL A 622 -0.67 8.95 -25.53
C VAL A 622 -0.02 9.21 -26.89
N PHE A 623 -0.52 8.59 -27.95
CA PHE A 623 0.02 8.78 -29.28
C PHE A 623 -0.13 10.23 -29.76
N ILE A 624 -1.31 10.83 -29.64
CA ILE A 624 -1.59 12.22 -30.07
C ILE A 624 -0.71 13.20 -29.28
N MET A 625 -0.65 13.06 -27.96
CA MET A 625 0.13 13.96 -27.11
C MET A 625 1.61 13.90 -27.45
N ASN A 626 2.17 12.71 -27.55
CA ASN A 626 3.60 12.54 -27.83
C ASN A 626 3.98 12.90 -29.27
N PHE A 627 3.09 12.63 -30.25
CA PHE A 627 3.29 13.08 -31.62
C PHE A 627 3.31 14.60 -31.73
N LYS A 628 2.37 15.29 -31.06
CA LYS A 628 2.36 16.76 -30.98
C LYS A 628 3.64 17.30 -30.36
N ASN A 629 4.11 16.67 -29.26
CA ASN A 629 5.35 17.05 -28.59
C ASN A 629 6.57 16.89 -29.52
N LEU A 630 6.71 15.75 -30.17
CA LEU A 630 7.79 15.50 -31.14
C LEU A 630 7.78 16.53 -32.27
N LYS A 631 6.62 16.82 -32.85
CA LYS A 631 6.46 17.82 -33.92
C LYS A 631 6.83 19.23 -33.43
N ASN A 632 6.42 19.62 -32.24
CA ASN A 632 6.76 20.91 -31.65
C ASN A 632 8.26 21.07 -31.42
N TYR A 633 8.95 20.03 -30.92
CA TYR A 633 10.39 20.07 -30.70
C TYR A 633 11.19 20.12 -32.01
N THR A 634 10.76 19.40 -33.04
CA THR A 634 11.45 19.38 -34.33
C THR A 634 11.23 20.67 -35.14
N LYS A 635 10.09 21.35 -34.97
CA LYS A 635 9.70 22.58 -35.71
C LYS A 635 10.07 23.89 -35.02
N ARG A 636 10.62 23.87 -33.79
CA ARG A 636 11.04 25.10 -33.10
C ARG A 636 12.06 25.85 -33.96
N LYS A 637 11.63 26.97 -34.53
CA LYS A 637 12.54 27.91 -35.24
C LYS A 637 13.53 28.51 -34.23
N ILE A 638 14.78 28.72 -34.67
CA ILE A 638 15.76 29.53 -33.93
C ILE A 638 15.24 30.96 -34.03
N LEU A 639 14.72 31.49 -32.92
CA LEU A 639 14.45 32.92 -32.77
C LEU A 639 15.73 33.61 -32.34
#